data_e7f9312544a6d1608817df872eef39b3
#
_entry.id   e7f9312544a6d1608817df872eef39b3
#
_cell.length_a   1.000
_cell.length_b   1.000
_cell.length_c   1.000
_cell.angle_alpha   90.00
_cell.angle_beta   90.00
_cell.angle_gamma   90.00
#
_symmetry.space_group_name_H-M   'P 1'
#
loop_
_entity.id
_entity.type
_entity.pdbx_description
1 polymer ?
#
loop_
_entity_poly.entity_id
_entity_poly.type
_entity_poly.pdbx_seq_one_letter_code
_entity_poly.pdbx_strand_id
1 'polypeptide(L)'
;MANENIVIKGARVNNLKNIDITLPRNKLIVMTGLSGSGKTSLAFDTIYAEGQRRYVESLSSYARQFLGGIEKPDVDLIEGLSPSIAIDQKTTSNNPRSTVGTITEIYDYLRLLYARCGESYCPNHHVLIKAMSTSKMVEKVMEYPLSSRIEILANLVTNRKGTFKDLFEKLKNEGFLRLYVDNELRSLDEEIVLDKNKRHDIDVVVDRIVVKENIETRLNDSIELALKLADGTCIIKCGDKRELLSSNYACPDCGFTVPKLEPRLFSFNSPLGACDMCKGLGIVTEVDVDYLIPDKSKSINEGGIRYYKNIVDTPNLEWQNFNALLKAYKIDRDKPLGDFTKKEMDIILYGSDKPIKYDVVSSGGTKYSKNDYIEGVKSLIERRYVETTSKMSKEWYFSYMAESTCPKCHGARLNDAVLSVRINGLNIYEFTKMAIVDAYDFVSNLKLSKSQMEIARLLLVELKSRLKFLIDVGLDYLTLDRIAGSLSGGEAQRIRLATQIGSSLTGVLYVLDEPSIGLHQRDNDKLIATLKRMRDLGNTVIVVEHDDETMMAADYIVDIGPGAGKDGGEVMFFGTPEEILTSDKSLTGMYLSGRKKINVPATRRKGNGKAIKVFGASEHNLKNIDVTFPLGKFICVTGVSGSGKSTLVNEILTKGVQKSLDRVRIKPGAHKKITGLDNIDKIVSISQDPIGRTPRSNPATYTGVFDDIRDLFASCPDAKERGFDKGRFSFNVASGRCECCQGDGVKKISMLFVPDVYVECEECHGKRYNKETLEVYYKGKNIYDVLKMSVKEALEFFTNHPKIKNKLQTLYDVGLGYIELGQSATTLSGGEAQRVKLASELSKKATGKTLYVLDEPTTGLHMEDVAKLIKIIDRIVDNGDTVVVIEHNLDVIKCADYIIDLGKEGGAKGGELLVSGTPEEVCDCKDSYTGIYLRKVLGI
;
A
#
# COMPACT_ATOMS: atom_id res chain seq x y z
N MET A 1 34.00 29.22 15.31
CA MET A 1 32.74 29.18 16.08
C MET A 1 31.67 28.66 15.13
N ALA A 2 30.97 27.58 15.46
CA ALA A 2 29.87 27.11 14.63
C ALA A 2 28.79 28.21 14.63
N ASN A 3 28.29 28.58 13.45
CA ASN A 3 27.18 29.53 13.33
C ASN A 3 25.99 29.01 14.16
N GLU A 4 25.54 29.74 15.18
CA GLU A 4 24.44 29.35 16.05
C GLU A 4 23.08 29.50 15.37
N ASN A 5 23.06 30.13 14.20
CA ASN A 5 21.81 30.41 13.46
C ASN A 5 21.93 30.00 12.01
N ILE A 6 20.77 29.70 11.40
CA ILE A 6 20.56 29.63 9.95
C ILE A 6 20.08 31.01 9.50
N VAL A 7 20.87 31.69 8.67
CA VAL A 7 20.55 33.03 8.17
C VAL A 7 20.11 32.91 6.71
N ILE A 8 18.90 33.34 6.42
CA ILE A 8 18.29 33.35 5.08
C ILE A 8 18.05 34.80 4.67
N LYS A 9 18.49 35.17 3.47
CA LYS A 9 18.26 36.49 2.90
C LYS A 9 17.77 36.38 1.47
N GLY A 10 16.71 37.10 1.16
CA GLY A 10 16.19 37.26 -0.19
C GLY A 10 15.54 35.98 -0.73
N ALA A 11 14.80 35.23 0.06
CA ALA A 11 14.10 34.03 -0.45
C ALA A 11 12.89 34.44 -1.32
N ARG A 12 12.88 33.99 -2.60
CA ARG A 12 11.87 34.34 -3.61
C ARG A 12 11.27 33.12 -4.32
N VAL A 13 11.50 31.91 -3.81
CA VAL A 13 11.00 30.67 -4.42
C VAL A 13 9.47 30.68 -4.42
N ASN A 14 8.85 30.33 -5.55
CA ASN A 14 7.40 30.28 -5.75
C ASN A 14 6.71 31.62 -5.42
N ASN A 15 5.94 31.67 -4.34
CA ASN A 15 5.20 32.87 -3.92
C ASN A 15 5.87 33.68 -2.81
N LEU A 16 7.09 33.34 -2.40
CA LEU A 16 7.81 34.06 -1.34
C LEU A 16 8.20 35.46 -1.80
N LYS A 17 7.97 36.46 -0.93
CA LYS A 17 8.20 37.87 -1.22
C LYS A 17 9.49 38.39 -0.59
N ASN A 18 10.63 37.90 -1.10
CA ASN A 18 11.97 38.36 -0.67
C ASN A 18 12.17 38.26 0.86
N ILE A 19 11.94 37.04 1.40
CA ILE A 19 11.98 36.81 2.85
C ILE A 19 13.41 36.86 3.38
N ASP A 20 13.60 37.66 4.44
CA ASP A 20 14.78 37.68 5.30
C ASP A 20 14.40 37.13 6.67
N ILE A 21 15.04 36.04 7.11
CA ILE A 21 14.78 35.41 8.42
C ILE A 21 16.03 34.75 8.99
N THR A 22 16.18 34.81 10.29
CA THR A 22 17.26 34.15 11.05
C THR A 22 16.67 33.13 12.00
N LEU A 23 16.94 31.84 11.78
CA LEU A 23 16.41 30.73 12.54
C LEU A 23 17.49 30.16 13.48
N PRO A 24 17.22 29.96 14.77
CA PRO A 24 18.19 29.36 15.69
C PRO A 24 18.38 27.85 15.40
N ARG A 25 19.62 27.38 15.51
CA ARG A 25 19.95 25.95 15.37
C ARG A 25 19.65 25.20 16.66
N ASN A 26 19.54 23.87 16.54
CA ASN A 26 19.28 22.95 17.65
C ASN A 26 17.97 23.27 18.38
N LYS A 27 16.97 23.70 17.63
CA LYS A 27 15.63 24.03 18.10
C LYS A 27 14.55 23.30 17.30
N LEU A 28 13.39 23.14 17.91
CA LEU A 28 12.17 22.73 17.27
C LEU A 28 11.44 23.98 16.78
N ILE A 29 11.36 24.17 15.47
CA ILE A 29 10.77 25.33 14.80
C ILE A 29 9.55 24.87 14.03
N VAL A 30 8.39 25.44 14.32
CA VAL A 30 7.15 25.15 13.58
C VAL A 30 6.88 26.27 12.59
N MET A 31 6.71 25.92 11.30
CA MET A 31 6.27 26.82 10.23
C MET A 31 4.78 26.61 9.99
N THR A 32 3.99 27.65 10.16
CA THR A 32 2.53 27.62 10.06
C THR A 32 2.00 28.74 9.17
N GLY A 33 0.69 28.79 8.98
CA GLY A 33 -0.03 29.80 8.14
C GLY A 33 -1.06 29.15 7.22
N LEU A 34 -1.78 29.95 6.46
CA LEU A 34 -2.83 29.48 5.52
C LEU A 34 -2.32 28.45 4.51
N SER A 35 -3.21 27.59 4.01
CA SER A 35 -2.87 26.71 2.88
C SER A 35 -2.47 27.55 1.67
N GLY A 36 -1.31 27.21 1.04
CA GLY A 36 -0.77 27.98 -0.07
C GLY A 36 -0.11 29.33 0.31
N SER A 37 0.16 29.60 1.60
CA SER A 37 0.84 30.82 2.03
C SER A 37 2.33 30.87 1.72
N GLY A 38 2.99 29.73 1.42
CA GLY A 38 4.42 29.64 1.15
C GLY A 38 5.24 28.88 2.19
N LYS A 39 4.61 28.21 3.16
CA LYS A 39 5.28 27.40 4.20
C LYS A 39 6.22 26.35 3.60
N THR A 40 5.69 25.52 2.74
CA THR A 40 6.44 24.45 2.06
C THR A 40 7.51 25.04 1.13
N SER A 41 7.24 26.19 0.49
CA SER A 41 8.22 26.89 -0.34
C SER A 41 9.42 27.36 0.49
N LEU A 42 9.23 27.85 1.71
CA LEU A 42 10.35 28.22 2.59
C LEU A 42 11.05 27.00 3.18
N ALA A 43 10.29 26.02 3.73
CA ALA A 43 10.85 24.87 4.43
C ALA A 43 11.55 23.88 3.47
N PHE A 44 10.85 23.47 2.39
CA PHE A 44 11.30 22.41 1.49
C PHE A 44 12.00 22.97 0.25
N ASP A 45 11.34 23.89 -0.49
CA ASP A 45 11.86 24.36 -1.78
C ASP A 45 13.02 25.35 -1.62
N THR A 46 13.22 25.92 -0.42
CA THR A 46 14.33 26.84 -0.12
C THR A 46 15.35 26.22 0.82
N ILE A 47 14.99 25.96 2.10
CA ILE A 47 15.95 25.56 3.14
C ILE A 47 16.46 24.15 2.89
N TYR A 48 15.55 23.18 2.73
CA TYR A 48 15.93 21.78 2.48
C TYR A 48 16.64 21.63 1.13
N ALA A 49 16.10 22.22 0.07
CA ALA A 49 16.67 22.13 -1.28
C ALA A 49 18.11 22.64 -1.34
N GLU A 50 18.41 23.78 -0.70
CA GLU A 50 19.78 24.31 -0.64
C GLU A 50 20.71 23.42 0.23
N GLY A 51 20.20 22.89 1.35
CA GLY A 51 20.98 21.98 2.19
C GLY A 51 21.32 20.67 1.47
N GLN A 52 20.37 20.11 0.73
CA GLN A 52 20.58 18.93 -0.10
C GLN A 52 21.53 19.22 -1.27
N ARG A 53 21.36 20.35 -1.95
CA ARG A 53 22.26 20.78 -3.05
C ARG A 53 23.71 20.83 -2.59
N ARG A 54 23.98 21.50 -1.47
CA ARG A 54 25.34 21.58 -0.89
C ARG A 54 25.92 20.22 -0.51
N TYR A 55 25.08 19.34 0.04
CA TYR A 55 25.48 17.98 0.36
C TYR A 55 25.86 17.21 -0.91
N VAL A 56 25.02 17.25 -1.96
CA VAL A 56 25.29 16.58 -3.25
C VAL A 56 26.51 17.16 -3.93
N GLU A 57 26.74 18.48 -3.89
CA GLU A 57 27.94 19.11 -4.42
C GLU A 57 29.24 18.68 -3.70
N SER A 58 29.15 18.31 -2.45
CA SER A 58 30.29 17.78 -1.69
C SER A 58 30.71 16.35 -2.08
N LEU A 59 29.82 15.62 -2.80
CA LEU A 59 30.09 14.27 -3.26
C LEU A 59 31.00 14.23 -4.49
N SER A 60 31.57 13.05 -4.79
CA SER A 60 32.39 12.84 -5.97
C SER A 60 31.60 13.12 -7.27
N SER A 61 32.32 13.52 -8.35
CA SER A 61 31.70 13.76 -9.65
C SER A 61 30.91 12.57 -10.19
N TYR A 62 31.37 11.35 -9.90
CA TYR A 62 30.68 10.11 -10.24
C TYR A 62 29.33 10.00 -9.51
N ALA A 63 29.28 10.20 -8.19
CA ALA A 63 28.06 10.16 -7.41
C ALA A 63 27.05 11.24 -7.87
N ARG A 64 27.53 12.43 -8.22
CA ARG A 64 26.69 13.54 -8.74
C ARG A 64 25.99 13.20 -10.05
N GLN A 65 26.61 12.42 -10.94
CA GLN A 65 25.97 11.98 -12.20
C GLN A 65 24.76 11.10 -11.98
N PHE A 66 24.71 10.33 -10.88
CA PHE A 66 23.57 9.47 -10.55
C PHE A 66 22.47 10.22 -9.80
N LEU A 67 22.81 11.24 -9.02
CA LEU A 67 21.86 11.99 -8.21
C LEU A 67 21.16 13.14 -8.96
N GLY A 68 21.65 13.49 -10.16
CA GLY A 68 21.13 14.61 -10.94
C GLY A 68 21.59 15.98 -10.40
N GLY A 69 21.52 17.02 -11.23
CA GLY A 69 21.74 18.40 -10.79
C GLY A 69 20.52 18.91 -10.03
N ILE A 70 20.70 19.34 -8.79
CA ILE A 70 19.67 20.05 -8.03
C ILE A 70 19.80 21.53 -8.38
N GLU A 71 18.72 22.13 -8.88
CA GLU A 71 18.69 23.56 -9.18
C GLU A 71 18.87 24.37 -7.90
N LYS A 72 19.63 25.46 -8.00
CA LYS A 72 19.79 26.39 -6.88
C LYS A 72 18.46 27.11 -6.64
N PRO A 73 17.92 27.10 -5.42
CA PRO A 73 16.71 27.87 -5.11
C PRO A 73 16.98 29.38 -5.32
N ASP A 74 15.92 30.11 -5.68
CA ASP A 74 15.98 31.58 -5.82
C ASP A 74 16.07 32.24 -4.44
N VAL A 75 17.31 32.41 -3.99
CA VAL A 75 17.66 33.00 -2.69
C VAL A 75 19.02 33.67 -2.82
N ASP A 76 19.15 34.84 -2.20
CA ASP A 76 20.43 35.60 -2.25
C ASP A 76 21.49 34.89 -1.41
N LEU A 77 21.18 34.53 -0.16
CA LEU A 77 22.12 33.92 0.77
C LEU A 77 21.42 32.97 1.75
N ILE A 78 22.01 31.79 1.98
CA ILE A 78 21.72 30.96 3.15
C ILE A 78 23.02 30.55 3.81
N GLU A 79 23.17 30.84 5.10
CA GLU A 79 24.33 30.45 5.90
C GLU A 79 23.89 29.56 7.08
N GLY A 80 24.82 28.79 7.64
CA GLY A 80 24.61 28.00 8.84
C GLY A 80 23.84 26.67 8.63
N LEU A 81 23.61 26.26 7.36
CA LEU A 81 22.92 24.99 7.07
C LEU A 81 23.77 23.78 7.47
N SER A 82 23.11 22.81 8.12
CA SER A 82 23.58 21.44 8.32
C SER A 82 23.14 20.55 7.16
N PRO A 83 23.72 19.32 7.03
CA PRO A 83 23.14 18.31 6.15
C PRO A 83 21.65 18.14 6.43
N SER A 84 20.81 18.19 5.39
CA SER A 84 19.37 18.23 5.54
C SER A 84 18.71 16.92 5.12
N ILE A 85 17.69 16.50 5.87
CA ILE A 85 16.86 15.32 5.63
C ILE A 85 15.40 15.77 5.61
N ALA A 86 14.70 15.45 4.51
CA ALA A 86 13.27 15.70 4.41
C ALA A 86 12.46 14.44 4.70
N ILE A 87 11.34 14.63 5.41
CA ILE A 87 10.33 13.60 5.66
C ILE A 87 8.99 14.15 5.16
N ASP A 88 8.71 13.89 3.89
CA ASP A 88 7.51 14.35 3.20
C ASP A 88 6.38 13.32 3.25
N GLN A 89 5.16 13.75 2.87
CA GLN A 89 3.99 12.91 2.77
C GLN A 89 3.94 12.03 1.51
N LYS A 90 4.84 12.25 0.54
CA LYS A 90 4.73 11.61 -0.77
C LYS A 90 4.77 10.11 -0.66
N THR A 91 3.86 9.55 -1.40
CA THR A 91 3.38 8.17 -1.46
C THR A 91 4.43 7.08 -1.29
N THR A 92 4.05 6.11 -0.49
CA THR A 92 4.64 4.79 -0.38
C THR A 92 4.83 4.12 -1.74
N SER A 93 5.87 3.32 -1.83
CA SER A 93 6.11 2.45 -2.98
C SER A 93 4.88 1.58 -3.27
N ASN A 94 4.37 1.64 -4.50
CA ASN A 94 3.33 0.72 -4.98
C ASN A 94 3.85 -0.70 -5.23
N ASN A 95 5.07 -1.02 -4.79
CA ASN A 95 5.64 -2.35 -4.93
C ASN A 95 4.96 -3.31 -3.95
N PRO A 96 4.24 -4.35 -4.42
CA PRO A 96 3.53 -5.29 -3.54
C PRO A 96 4.48 -6.14 -2.67
N ARG A 97 5.78 -6.10 -2.94
CA ARG A 97 6.81 -6.78 -2.15
C ARG A 97 7.35 -5.94 -1.00
N SER A 98 7.05 -4.63 -0.97
CA SER A 98 7.46 -3.77 0.14
C SER A 98 6.51 -3.94 1.31
N THR A 99 7.05 -4.24 2.49
CA THR A 99 6.29 -4.35 3.76
C THR A 99 6.86 -3.40 4.81
N VAL A 100 6.13 -3.17 5.89
CA VAL A 100 6.63 -2.41 7.04
C VAL A 100 7.98 -2.96 7.49
N GLY A 101 8.10 -4.28 7.65
CA GLY A 101 9.35 -4.93 8.07
C GLY A 101 10.53 -4.70 7.13
N THR A 102 10.28 -4.62 5.80
CA THR A 102 11.37 -4.37 4.83
C THR A 102 11.76 -2.89 4.75
N ILE A 103 10.80 -1.97 4.87
CA ILE A 103 11.10 -0.52 4.84
C ILE A 103 11.87 -0.07 6.09
N THR A 104 11.55 -0.68 7.25
CA THR A 104 12.22 -0.40 8.52
C THR A 104 13.53 -1.18 8.69
N GLU A 105 13.90 -2.01 7.72
CA GLU A 105 15.03 -2.94 7.77
C GLU A 105 14.93 -3.99 8.90
N ILE A 106 13.87 -4.01 9.69
CA ILE A 106 13.65 -4.98 10.77
C ILE A 106 13.68 -6.40 10.21
N TYR A 107 13.10 -6.60 9.03
CA TYR A 107 13.07 -7.91 8.37
C TYR A 107 14.47 -8.44 8.04
N ASP A 108 15.45 -7.59 7.77
CA ASP A 108 16.82 -8.00 7.49
C ASP A 108 17.51 -8.52 8.75
N TYR A 109 17.29 -7.89 9.90
CA TYR A 109 17.75 -8.40 11.20
C TYR A 109 17.04 -9.69 11.59
N LEU A 110 15.75 -9.83 11.30
CA LEU A 110 15.01 -11.08 11.53
C LEU A 110 15.58 -12.24 10.70
N ARG A 111 15.86 -12.01 9.41
CA ARG A 111 16.48 -13.04 8.56
C ARG A 111 17.81 -13.53 9.14
N LEU A 112 18.63 -12.61 9.65
CA LEU A 112 19.89 -12.95 10.31
C LEU A 112 19.64 -13.74 11.61
N LEU A 113 18.69 -13.30 12.43
CA LEU A 113 18.34 -13.96 13.69
C LEU A 113 17.85 -15.39 13.45
N TYR A 114 16.90 -15.59 12.53
CA TYR A 114 16.37 -16.91 12.18
C TYR A 114 17.43 -17.82 11.53
N ALA A 115 18.33 -17.28 10.72
CA ALA A 115 19.41 -18.03 10.10
C ALA A 115 20.46 -18.52 11.13
N ARG A 116 20.68 -17.78 12.21
CA ARG A 116 21.72 -18.08 13.21
C ARG A 116 21.22 -18.79 14.46
N CYS A 117 19.99 -18.50 14.89
CA CYS A 117 19.42 -19.00 16.14
C CYS A 117 18.16 -19.86 15.93
N GLY A 118 17.67 -19.97 14.70
CA GLY A 118 16.46 -20.73 14.38
C GLY A 118 16.68 -22.23 14.47
N GLU A 119 15.67 -22.93 14.94
CA GLU A 119 15.58 -24.39 15.02
C GLU A 119 14.59 -24.92 14.00
N SER A 120 14.99 -25.92 13.22
CA SER A 120 14.15 -26.51 12.17
C SER A 120 13.27 -27.61 12.72
N TYR A 121 11.98 -27.57 12.43
CA TYR A 121 11.01 -28.61 12.83
C TYR A 121 10.37 -29.25 11.58
N CYS A 122 10.09 -30.56 11.64
CA CYS A 122 9.37 -31.21 10.56
C CYS A 122 7.91 -30.71 10.52
N PRO A 123 7.39 -30.22 9.39
CA PRO A 123 6.00 -29.77 9.31
C PRO A 123 4.98 -30.90 9.50
N ASN A 124 5.36 -32.15 9.18
CA ASN A 124 4.47 -33.31 9.27
C ASN A 124 4.51 -33.99 10.64
N HIS A 125 5.69 -34.08 11.26
CA HIS A 125 5.89 -34.85 12.50
C HIS A 125 6.17 -33.97 13.72
N HIS A 126 6.39 -32.66 13.53
CA HIS A 126 6.68 -31.69 14.59
C HIS A 126 7.95 -32.02 15.43
N VAL A 127 8.82 -32.88 14.91
CA VAL A 127 10.09 -33.21 15.56
C VAL A 127 11.17 -32.22 15.18
N LEU A 128 12.07 -31.94 16.11
CA LEU A 128 13.22 -31.07 15.89
C LEU A 128 14.23 -31.75 14.94
N ILE A 129 14.51 -31.08 13.84
CA ILE A 129 15.47 -31.54 12.84
C ILE A 129 16.82 -30.92 13.16
N LYS A 130 17.82 -31.77 13.40
CA LYS A 130 19.21 -31.34 13.67
C LYS A 130 20.15 -31.93 12.62
N ALA A 131 21.06 -31.10 12.14
CA ALA A 131 22.22 -31.61 11.41
C ALA A 131 23.14 -32.36 12.37
N MET A 132 23.56 -33.54 11.98
CA MET A 132 24.54 -34.34 12.76
C MET A 132 25.92 -34.21 12.14
N SER A 133 26.94 -33.97 12.97
CA SER A 133 28.30 -34.12 12.50
C SER A 133 28.63 -35.59 12.25
N THR A 134 29.57 -35.87 11.34
CA THR A 134 30.00 -37.25 11.05
C THR A 134 30.41 -37.97 12.33
N SER A 135 31.14 -37.29 13.22
CA SER A 135 31.56 -37.85 14.52
C SER A 135 30.35 -38.29 15.37
N LYS A 136 29.28 -37.50 15.45
CA LYS A 136 28.06 -37.86 16.17
C LYS A 136 27.28 -38.99 15.48
N MET A 137 27.34 -39.08 14.14
CA MET A 137 26.76 -40.20 13.41
C MET A 137 27.52 -41.49 13.75
N VAL A 138 28.84 -41.41 13.81
CA VAL A 138 29.69 -42.55 14.24
C VAL A 138 29.36 -42.97 15.67
N GLU A 139 29.30 -42.03 16.62
CA GLU A 139 28.88 -42.31 18.00
C GLU A 139 27.55 -43.04 18.07
N LYS A 140 26.56 -42.55 17.32
CA LYS A 140 25.22 -43.13 17.29
C LYS A 140 25.17 -44.55 16.67
N VAL A 141 26.00 -44.80 15.68
CA VAL A 141 26.13 -46.14 15.09
C VAL A 141 26.92 -47.06 16.04
N MET A 142 27.80 -46.57 16.86
CA MET A 142 28.50 -47.35 17.89
C MET A 142 27.61 -47.72 19.07
N GLU A 143 26.41 -47.08 19.23
CA GLU A 143 25.37 -47.49 20.24
C GLU A 143 24.69 -48.82 19.89
N TYR A 144 24.79 -49.29 18.63
CA TYR A 144 24.24 -50.60 18.26
C TYR A 144 24.97 -51.75 19.01
N PRO A 145 24.28 -52.81 19.34
CA PRO A 145 24.89 -53.93 20.07
C PRO A 145 26.12 -54.49 19.35
N LEU A 146 27.14 -54.86 20.11
CA LEU A 146 28.31 -55.53 19.56
C LEU A 146 27.95 -56.77 18.74
N SER A 147 28.65 -56.98 17.62
CA SER A 147 28.38 -58.03 16.62
C SER A 147 27.16 -57.80 15.74
N SER A 148 26.46 -56.67 15.86
CA SER A 148 25.39 -56.29 14.92
C SER A 148 25.94 -56.11 13.52
N ARG A 149 25.24 -56.65 12.51
CA ARG A 149 25.58 -56.43 11.07
C ARG A 149 24.82 -55.22 10.60
N ILE A 150 25.54 -54.18 10.20
CA ILE A 150 24.96 -52.95 9.67
C ILE A 150 25.36 -52.79 8.21
N GLU A 151 24.47 -52.18 7.43
CA GLU A 151 24.73 -51.71 6.07
C GLU A 151 24.63 -50.18 6.02
N ILE A 152 25.64 -49.56 5.43
CA ILE A 152 25.65 -48.11 5.22
C ILE A 152 25.18 -47.88 3.79
N LEU A 153 24.05 -47.15 3.62
CA LEU A 153 23.41 -46.94 2.33
C LEU A 153 23.41 -45.44 2.00
N ALA A 154 23.56 -45.12 0.74
CA ALA A 154 23.36 -43.78 0.20
C ALA A 154 22.11 -43.79 -0.69
N ASN A 155 21.09 -42.97 -0.35
CA ASN A 155 19.86 -42.85 -1.11
C ASN A 155 20.08 -41.91 -2.30
N LEU A 156 20.07 -42.45 -3.53
CA LEU A 156 20.33 -41.70 -4.77
C LEU A 156 19.06 -41.29 -5.49
N VAL A 157 17.98 -42.04 -5.33
CA VAL A 157 16.71 -41.78 -5.98
C VAL A 157 15.57 -42.04 -4.99
N THR A 158 14.70 -41.05 -4.81
CA THR A 158 13.50 -41.15 -3.98
C THR A 158 12.27 -40.85 -4.81
N ASN A 159 11.36 -41.83 -4.93
CA ASN A 159 10.03 -41.68 -5.52
C ASN A 159 10.04 -41.01 -6.91
N ARG A 160 11.01 -41.36 -7.80
CA ARG A 160 11.15 -40.78 -9.15
C ARG A 160 10.88 -41.81 -10.24
N LYS A 161 10.25 -41.35 -11.32
CA LYS A 161 10.04 -42.18 -12.53
C LYS A 161 11.30 -42.19 -13.39
N GLY A 162 11.61 -43.33 -13.97
CA GLY A 162 12.73 -43.46 -14.88
C GLY A 162 13.29 -44.88 -14.96
N THR A 163 14.15 -45.18 -15.94
CA THR A 163 14.85 -46.45 -16.05
C THR A 163 16.20 -46.48 -15.38
N PHE A 164 16.78 -45.31 -15.05
CA PHE A 164 18.03 -45.10 -14.32
C PHE A 164 19.26 -45.86 -14.81
N LYS A 165 19.30 -46.26 -16.11
CA LYS A 165 20.41 -47.03 -16.70
C LYS A 165 21.76 -46.33 -16.54
N ASP A 166 21.83 -45.03 -16.82
CA ASP A 166 23.03 -44.23 -16.73
C ASP A 166 23.57 -44.16 -15.28
N LEU A 167 22.65 -44.15 -14.30
CA LEU A 167 23.02 -44.17 -12.89
C LEU A 167 23.64 -45.51 -12.50
N PHE A 168 23.07 -46.63 -12.95
CA PHE A 168 23.59 -47.97 -12.69
C PHE A 168 24.97 -48.17 -13.32
N GLU A 169 25.18 -47.70 -14.55
CA GLU A 169 26.50 -47.75 -15.21
C GLU A 169 27.52 -46.90 -14.49
N LYS A 170 27.15 -45.71 -14.03
CA LYS A 170 28.00 -44.84 -13.21
C LYS A 170 28.45 -45.51 -11.92
N LEU A 171 27.53 -46.07 -11.17
CA LEU A 171 27.79 -46.75 -9.91
C LEU A 171 28.67 -47.99 -10.09
N LYS A 172 28.44 -48.74 -11.17
CA LYS A 172 29.30 -49.88 -11.52
C LYS A 172 30.74 -49.44 -11.81
N ASN A 173 30.91 -48.38 -12.60
CA ASN A 173 32.24 -47.83 -12.91
C ASN A 173 32.95 -47.23 -11.68
N GLU A 174 32.21 -46.76 -10.68
CA GLU A 174 32.75 -46.28 -9.39
C GLU A 174 33.05 -47.41 -8.41
N GLY A 175 32.77 -48.70 -8.81
CA GLY A 175 33.15 -49.87 -8.02
C GLY A 175 32.10 -50.36 -7.01
N PHE A 176 30.90 -49.84 -7.05
CA PHE A 176 29.83 -50.36 -6.19
C PHE A 176 29.30 -51.70 -6.75
N LEU A 177 28.95 -52.61 -5.81
CA LEU A 177 28.54 -53.97 -6.18
C LEU A 177 27.05 -54.22 -6.04
N ARG A 178 26.42 -53.50 -5.12
CA ARG A 178 25.03 -53.76 -4.68
C ARG A 178 24.23 -52.48 -4.44
N LEU A 179 22.94 -52.59 -4.70
CA LEU A 179 21.97 -51.53 -4.41
C LEU A 179 20.62 -52.13 -4.01
N TYR A 180 19.82 -51.33 -3.31
CA TYR A 180 18.42 -51.61 -3.09
C TYR A 180 17.58 -50.87 -4.12
N VAL A 181 16.69 -51.58 -4.82
CA VAL A 181 15.64 -51.00 -5.66
C VAL A 181 14.31 -51.36 -5.06
N ASP A 182 13.52 -50.39 -4.70
CA ASP A 182 12.20 -50.57 -4.08
C ASP A 182 12.26 -51.52 -2.88
N ASN A 183 13.27 -51.43 -2.05
CA ASN A 183 13.63 -52.27 -0.90
C ASN A 183 14.12 -53.70 -1.24
N GLU A 184 14.27 -54.06 -2.48
CA GLU A 184 14.86 -55.35 -2.91
C GLU A 184 16.36 -55.20 -3.18
N LEU A 185 17.18 -56.05 -2.58
CA LEU A 185 18.61 -56.08 -2.83
C LEU A 185 18.92 -56.66 -4.22
N ARG A 186 19.61 -55.88 -5.06
CA ARG A 186 20.03 -56.25 -6.42
C ARG A 186 21.56 -56.10 -6.57
N SER A 187 22.15 -56.94 -7.43
CA SER A 187 23.55 -56.84 -7.83
C SER A 187 23.67 -55.93 -9.05
N LEU A 188 24.68 -55.05 -9.08
CA LEU A 188 24.99 -54.23 -10.28
C LEU A 188 25.61 -55.05 -11.39
N ASP A 189 25.98 -56.33 -11.18
CA ASP A 189 26.42 -57.23 -12.22
C ASP A 189 25.28 -57.84 -13.04
N GLU A 190 24.06 -57.78 -12.50
CA GLU A 190 22.82 -58.21 -13.16
C GLU A 190 22.23 -57.09 -13.98
N GLU A 191 21.51 -57.43 -15.05
CA GLU A 191 20.76 -56.41 -15.82
C GLU A 191 19.51 -56.01 -15.07
N ILE A 192 19.50 -54.76 -14.59
CA ILE A 192 18.37 -54.17 -13.84
C ILE A 192 17.48 -53.43 -14.83
N VAL A 193 16.29 -53.98 -15.08
CA VAL A 193 15.28 -53.34 -15.97
C VAL A 193 14.16 -52.77 -15.12
N LEU A 194 14.00 -51.43 -15.16
CA LEU A 194 12.95 -50.71 -14.43
C LEU A 194 11.90 -50.15 -15.38
N ASP A 195 10.65 -50.12 -14.90
CA ASP A 195 9.52 -49.54 -15.62
C ASP A 195 9.59 -48.01 -15.61
N LYS A 196 9.73 -47.40 -16.79
CA LYS A 196 9.83 -45.94 -17.00
C LYS A 196 8.68 -45.15 -16.36
N ASN A 197 7.49 -45.79 -16.24
CA ASN A 197 6.26 -45.12 -15.74
C ASN A 197 6.02 -45.31 -14.26
N LYS A 198 6.71 -46.23 -13.60
CA LYS A 198 6.66 -46.43 -12.15
C LYS A 198 7.65 -45.56 -11.44
N ARG A 199 7.34 -45.28 -10.17
CA ARG A 199 8.25 -44.55 -9.30
C ARG A 199 9.13 -45.56 -8.55
N HIS A 200 10.41 -45.27 -8.45
CA HIS A 200 11.39 -46.13 -7.85
C HIS A 200 12.18 -45.40 -6.77
N ASP A 201 12.60 -46.16 -5.77
CA ASP A 201 13.55 -45.76 -4.74
C ASP A 201 14.84 -46.56 -4.93
N ILE A 202 16.02 -45.89 -4.96
CA ILE A 202 17.30 -46.53 -5.20
C ILE A 202 18.32 -46.10 -4.13
N ASP A 203 18.78 -47.08 -3.33
CA ASP A 203 19.83 -46.88 -2.32
C ASP A 203 21.05 -47.73 -2.67
N VAL A 204 22.23 -47.11 -2.83
CA VAL A 204 23.49 -47.87 -3.06
C VAL A 204 24.05 -48.31 -1.72
N VAL A 205 24.55 -49.57 -1.66
CA VAL A 205 25.22 -50.09 -0.49
C VAL A 205 26.68 -49.64 -0.53
N VAL A 206 27.04 -48.72 0.37
CA VAL A 206 28.37 -48.15 0.48
C VAL A 206 29.32 -49.08 1.21
N ASP A 207 28.89 -49.62 2.36
CA ASP A 207 29.71 -50.58 3.13
C ASP A 207 28.81 -51.54 3.96
N ARG A 208 29.38 -52.66 4.35
CA ARG A 208 28.77 -53.65 5.27
C ARG A 208 29.75 -53.90 6.41
N ILE A 209 29.34 -53.50 7.60
CA ILE A 209 30.21 -53.51 8.77
C ILE A 209 29.58 -54.34 9.88
N VAL A 210 30.42 -55.03 10.62
CA VAL A 210 30.00 -55.64 11.91
C VAL A 210 30.49 -54.75 13.03
N VAL A 211 29.58 -54.32 13.89
CA VAL A 211 29.90 -53.44 15.03
C VAL A 211 30.89 -54.15 15.98
N LYS A 212 32.11 -53.61 16.12
CA LYS A 212 33.17 -54.08 17.01
C LYS A 212 33.89 -52.86 17.59
N GLU A 213 34.73 -53.09 18.61
CA GLU A 213 35.65 -52.08 19.09
C GLU A 213 36.66 -51.69 18.00
N ASN A 214 37.04 -50.43 17.95
CA ASN A 214 38.04 -49.85 17.04
C ASN A 214 37.65 -49.86 15.54
N ILE A 215 36.42 -49.65 15.21
CA ILE A 215 35.95 -49.51 13.80
C ILE A 215 35.59 -48.08 13.42
N GLU A 216 35.80 -47.12 14.34
CA GLU A 216 35.36 -45.72 14.17
C GLU A 216 35.90 -45.07 12.90
N THR A 217 37.21 -45.32 12.57
CA THR A 217 37.85 -44.76 11.38
C THR A 217 37.19 -45.29 10.11
N ARG A 218 37.00 -46.60 9.97
CA ARG A 218 36.33 -47.21 8.81
C ARG A 218 34.86 -46.75 8.71
N LEU A 219 34.19 -46.67 9.84
CA LEU A 219 32.80 -46.20 9.89
C LEU A 219 32.71 -44.73 9.48
N ASN A 220 33.63 -43.87 9.91
CA ASN A 220 33.72 -42.49 9.51
C ASN A 220 33.90 -42.35 7.99
N ASP A 221 34.87 -43.08 7.39
CA ASP A 221 35.13 -43.05 5.96
C ASP A 221 33.92 -43.51 5.15
N SER A 222 33.22 -44.56 5.59
CA SER A 222 32.06 -45.09 4.92
C SER A 222 30.87 -44.17 5.03
N ILE A 223 30.65 -43.52 6.20
CA ILE A 223 29.60 -42.51 6.37
C ILE A 223 29.90 -41.27 5.52
N GLU A 224 31.14 -40.76 5.50
CA GLU A 224 31.53 -39.63 4.67
C GLU A 224 31.30 -39.91 3.17
N LEU A 225 31.64 -41.12 2.71
CA LEU A 225 31.40 -41.52 1.34
C LEU A 225 29.87 -41.57 1.04
N ALA A 226 29.05 -42.11 1.96
CA ALA A 226 27.60 -42.12 1.81
C ALA A 226 27.01 -40.72 1.77
N LEU A 227 27.46 -39.83 2.67
CA LEU A 227 27.05 -38.43 2.70
C LEU A 227 27.40 -37.66 1.43
N LYS A 228 28.58 -37.94 0.84
CA LYS A 228 29.01 -37.34 -0.40
C LYS A 228 28.20 -37.82 -1.60
N LEU A 229 27.80 -39.08 -1.64
CA LEU A 229 26.99 -39.66 -2.73
C LEU A 229 25.53 -39.20 -2.70
N ALA A 230 24.96 -39.09 -1.50
CA ALA A 230 23.55 -38.78 -1.29
C ALA A 230 23.31 -37.36 -0.72
N ASP A 231 24.12 -36.39 -1.16
CA ASP A 231 23.97 -34.97 -0.80
C ASP A 231 23.74 -34.72 0.70
N GLY A 232 24.55 -35.36 1.56
CA GLY A 232 24.54 -35.17 3.01
C GLY A 232 23.56 -36.06 3.76
N THR A 233 23.03 -37.12 3.15
CA THR A 233 22.21 -38.12 3.84
C THR A 233 22.87 -39.51 3.80
N CYS A 234 22.64 -40.30 4.85
CA CYS A 234 23.14 -41.64 4.98
C CYS A 234 22.11 -42.51 5.70
N ILE A 235 21.83 -43.71 5.24
CA ILE A 235 20.91 -44.65 5.87
C ILE A 235 21.74 -45.78 6.50
N ILE A 236 21.53 -46.01 7.79
CA ILE A 236 22.06 -47.15 8.51
C ILE A 236 20.96 -48.23 8.57
N LYS A 237 21.24 -49.40 8.00
CA LYS A 237 20.33 -50.54 8.02
C LYS A 237 20.88 -51.62 8.92
N CYS A 238 20.11 -52.02 9.92
CA CYS A 238 20.42 -53.14 10.82
C CYS A 238 19.21 -54.08 10.84
N GLY A 239 19.35 -55.23 10.16
CA GLY A 239 18.21 -56.14 9.95
C GLY A 239 17.10 -55.43 9.14
N ASP A 240 15.86 -55.40 9.67
CA ASP A 240 14.74 -54.71 9.06
C ASP A 240 14.63 -53.21 9.43
N LYS A 241 15.39 -52.78 10.43
CA LYS A 241 15.40 -51.40 10.91
C LYS A 241 16.29 -50.52 9.98
N ARG A 242 15.70 -49.47 9.43
CA ARG A 242 16.40 -48.41 8.68
C ARG A 242 16.38 -47.15 9.50
N GLU A 243 17.53 -46.52 9.64
CA GLU A 243 17.67 -45.25 10.33
C GLU A 243 18.37 -44.23 9.44
N LEU A 244 17.71 -43.12 9.11
CA LEU A 244 18.24 -42.04 8.32
C LEU A 244 19.10 -41.12 9.21
N LEU A 245 20.37 -40.98 8.86
CA LEU A 245 21.28 -39.99 9.43
C LEU A 245 21.54 -38.91 8.39
N SER A 246 21.62 -37.67 8.81
CA SER A 246 21.83 -36.58 7.88
C SER A 246 22.81 -35.54 8.44
N SER A 247 23.76 -35.12 7.63
CA SER A 247 24.56 -33.94 7.86
C SER A 247 23.82 -32.66 7.50
N ASN A 248 22.70 -32.79 6.76
CA ASN A 248 21.76 -31.75 6.46
C ASN A 248 20.61 -31.77 7.47
N TYR A 249 19.82 -30.71 7.52
CA TYR A 249 18.61 -30.66 8.32
C TYR A 249 17.51 -31.54 7.67
N ALA A 250 17.41 -32.80 8.06
CA ALA A 250 16.42 -33.74 7.53
C ALA A 250 15.62 -34.42 8.65
N CYS A 251 14.33 -34.64 8.40
CA CYS A 251 13.44 -35.39 9.31
C CYS A 251 13.75 -36.88 9.20
N PRO A 252 13.97 -37.59 10.32
CA PRO A 252 14.26 -39.03 10.30
C PRO A 252 13.05 -39.88 9.82
N ASP A 253 11.81 -39.39 9.99
CA ASP A 253 10.61 -40.16 9.73
C ASP A 253 10.12 -40.02 8.27
N CYS A 254 10.19 -38.81 7.68
CA CYS A 254 9.64 -38.59 6.31
C CYS A 254 10.67 -38.05 5.32
N GLY A 255 11.92 -37.86 5.73
CA GLY A 255 12.95 -37.32 4.83
C GLY A 255 12.77 -35.84 4.44
N PHE A 256 11.85 -35.11 5.07
CA PHE A 256 11.73 -33.67 4.82
C PHE A 256 13.04 -32.96 5.15
N THR A 257 13.59 -32.22 4.18
CA THR A 257 14.87 -31.55 4.32
C THR A 257 14.72 -30.04 4.34
N VAL A 258 15.51 -29.38 5.18
CA VAL A 258 15.64 -27.93 5.20
C VAL A 258 17.02 -27.56 4.65
N PRO A 259 17.13 -26.68 3.66
CA PRO A 259 18.41 -26.22 3.15
C PRO A 259 19.24 -25.56 4.25
N LYS A 260 20.52 -25.37 4.00
CA LYS A 260 21.41 -24.64 4.91
C LYS A 260 20.81 -23.31 5.29
N LEU A 261 20.72 -23.06 6.60
CA LEU A 261 20.12 -21.84 7.14
C LEU A 261 21.01 -20.63 6.86
N GLU A 262 20.71 -19.94 5.76
CA GLU A 262 21.37 -18.69 5.34
C GLU A 262 20.34 -17.56 5.31
N PRO A 263 20.73 -16.28 5.54
CA PRO A 263 19.78 -15.17 5.56
C PRO A 263 18.94 -15.00 4.28
N ARG A 264 19.50 -15.37 3.11
CA ARG A 264 18.78 -15.33 1.82
C ARG A 264 17.66 -16.38 1.73
N LEU A 265 17.72 -17.48 2.50
CA LEU A 265 16.65 -18.47 2.58
C LEU A 265 15.38 -17.87 3.17
N PHE A 266 15.50 -16.94 4.12
CA PHE A 266 14.38 -16.27 4.77
C PHE A 266 13.85 -15.05 4.00
N SER A 267 14.29 -14.83 2.76
CA SER A 267 13.83 -13.74 1.91
C SER A 267 12.75 -14.20 0.94
N PHE A 268 11.56 -13.60 1.02
CA PHE A 268 10.49 -13.83 0.04
C PHE A 268 10.79 -13.21 -1.34
N ASN A 269 11.86 -12.41 -1.46
CA ASN A 269 12.37 -11.90 -2.74
C ASN A 269 13.41 -12.82 -3.39
N SER A 270 13.87 -13.84 -2.65
CA SER A 270 14.82 -14.84 -3.14
C SER A 270 14.09 -16.10 -3.61
N PRO A 271 14.40 -16.66 -4.78
CA PRO A 271 13.81 -17.92 -5.25
C PRO A 271 13.99 -19.10 -4.28
N LEU A 272 15.01 -19.06 -3.43
CA LEU A 272 15.30 -20.11 -2.44
C LEU A 272 14.25 -20.15 -1.31
N GLY A 273 13.74 -18.99 -0.89
CA GLY A 273 12.83 -18.88 0.23
C GLY A 273 11.39 -18.58 -0.16
N ALA A 274 11.18 -18.04 -1.35
CA ALA A 274 9.86 -17.65 -1.82
C ALA A 274 8.94 -18.86 -2.05
N CYS A 275 7.66 -18.69 -1.77
CA CYS A 275 6.64 -19.64 -2.19
C CYS A 275 6.66 -19.78 -3.73
N ASP A 276 6.75 -20.99 -4.23
CA ASP A 276 6.84 -21.32 -5.66
C ASP A 276 5.56 -20.94 -6.43
N MET A 277 4.39 -20.91 -5.80
CA MET A 277 3.13 -20.53 -6.41
C MET A 277 3.01 -19.01 -6.62
N CYS A 278 3.09 -18.23 -5.52
CA CYS A 278 2.92 -16.77 -5.58
C CYS A 278 4.24 -16.00 -5.80
N LYS A 279 5.38 -16.69 -5.93
CA LYS A 279 6.70 -16.08 -6.13
C LYS A 279 7.03 -14.97 -5.11
N GLY A 280 6.60 -15.16 -3.87
CA GLY A 280 6.85 -14.24 -2.77
C GLY A 280 5.86 -13.08 -2.64
N LEU A 281 4.76 -13.08 -3.41
CA LEU A 281 3.74 -12.03 -3.32
C LEU A 281 2.75 -12.24 -2.17
N GLY A 282 2.50 -13.50 -1.76
CA GLY A 282 1.51 -13.85 -0.75
C GLY A 282 0.06 -13.88 -1.27
N ILE A 283 -0.15 -13.33 -2.46
CA ILE A 283 -1.43 -13.27 -3.17
C ILE A 283 -1.27 -13.88 -4.56
N VAL A 284 -2.37 -14.33 -5.13
CA VAL A 284 -2.49 -14.76 -6.53
C VAL A 284 -3.63 -13.99 -7.18
N THR A 285 -3.47 -13.68 -8.46
CA THR A 285 -4.51 -13.06 -9.25
C THR A 285 -5.21 -14.15 -10.04
N GLU A 286 -6.47 -14.40 -9.76
CA GLU A 286 -7.28 -15.42 -10.39
C GLU A 286 -8.66 -14.89 -10.77
N VAL A 287 -9.36 -15.60 -11.65
CA VAL A 287 -10.72 -15.19 -12.06
C VAL A 287 -11.67 -15.29 -10.88
N ASP A 288 -12.39 -14.21 -10.62
CA ASP A 288 -13.46 -14.12 -9.63
C ASP A 288 -14.73 -14.76 -10.18
N VAL A 289 -15.06 -15.95 -9.67
CA VAL A 289 -16.22 -16.73 -10.12
C VAL A 289 -17.55 -16.03 -9.81
N ASP A 290 -17.66 -15.33 -8.69
CA ASP A 290 -18.89 -14.61 -8.34
C ASP A 290 -19.10 -13.37 -9.24
N TYR A 291 -18.02 -12.80 -9.77
CA TYR A 291 -18.10 -11.74 -10.78
C TYR A 291 -18.37 -12.28 -12.18
N LEU A 292 -17.81 -13.44 -12.50
CA LEU A 292 -18.04 -14.13 -13.78
C LEU A 292 -19.49 -14.59 -13.88
N ILE A 293 -20.08 -15.03 -12.76
CA ILE A 293 -21.46 -15.51 -12.63
C ILE A 293 -22.17 -14.70 -11.52
N PRO A 294 -22.55 -13.43 -11.80
CA PRO A 294 -23.09 -12.53 -10.79
C PRO A 294 -24.53 -12.88 -10.36
N ASP A 295 -25.27 -13.56 -11.20
CA ASP A 295 -26.66 -13.93 -10.97
C ASP A 295 -26.84 -15.43 -11.27
N LYS A 296 -26.84 -16.22 -10.21
CA LYS A 296 -26.95 -17.68 -10.30
C LYS A 296 -28.38 -18.17 -10.66
N SER A 297 -29.38 -17.27 -10.63
CA SER A 297 -30.74 -17.59 -11.09
C SER A 297 -30.88 -17.63 -12.62
N LYS A 298 -29.91 -17.06 -13.35
CA LYS A 298 -29.86 -17.06 -14.81
C LYS A 298 -29.22 -18.30 -15.37
N SER A 299 -29.69 -18.69 -16.54
CA SER A 299 -29.10 -19.74 -17.36
C SER A 299 -27.95 -19.23 -18.24
N ILE A 300 -27.22 -20.13 -18.89
CA ILE A 300 -26.15 -19.78 -19.84
C ILE A 300 -26.76 -18.99 -21.03
N ASN A 301 -27.91 -19.41 -21.55
CA ASN A 301 -28.59 -18.75 -22.65
C ASN A 301 -29.09 -17.35 -22.30
N GLU A 302 -29.45 -17.10 -21.04
CA GLU A 302 -29.83 -15.78 -20.54
C GLU A 302 -28.62 -14.88 -20.24
N GLY A 303 -27.42 -15.33 -20.57
CA GLY A 303 -26.17 -14.59 -20.33
C GLY A 303 -25.71 -14.60 -18.88
N GLY A 304 -26.02 -15.66 -18.13
CA GLY A 304 -25.61 -15.84 -16.74
C GLY A 304 -24.08 -15.88 -16.57
N ILE A 305 -23.34 -16.33 -17.60
CA ILE A 305 -21.86 -16.22 -17.65
C ILE A 305 -21.50 -14.93 -18.37
N ARG A 306 -21.04 -13.95 -17.62
CA ARG A 306 -20.79 -12.57 -18.09
C ARG A 306 -19.82 -12.49 -19.28
N TYR A 307 -18.81 -13.36 -19.35
CA TYR A 307 -17.85 -13.42 -20.45
C TYR A 307 -18.52 -13.74 -21.79
N TYR A 308 -19.47 -14.66 -21.80
CA TYR A 308 -20.18 -15.09 -23.00
C TYR A 308 -21.46 -14.33 -23.29
N LYS A 309 -21.94 -13.46 -22.42
CA LYS A 309 -23.24 -12.78 -22.50
C LYS A 309 -23.57 -12.21 -23.87
N ASN A 310 -22.61 -11.60 -24.57
CA ASN A 310 -22.84 -10.92 -25.83
C ASN A 310 -22.51 -11.78 -27.07
N ILE A 311 -22.03 -13.01 -26.85
CA ILE A 311 -21.60 -13.89 -27.93
C ILE A 311 -22.33 -15.25 -27.93
N VAL A 312 -23.34 -15.41 -27.08
CA VAL A 312 -24.22 -16.59 -27.08
C VAL A 312 -24.86 -16.76 -28.47
N ASP A 313 -24.77 -17.98 -29.01
CA ASP A 313 -25.28 -18.39 -30.32
C ASP A 313 -24.80 -17.52 -31.51
N THR A 314 -23.67 -16.87 -31.37
CA THR A 314 -23.00 -16.17 -32.48
C THR A 314 -21.93 -17.07 -33.13
N PRO A 315 -21.48 -16.75 -34.37
CA PRO A 315 -20.41 -17.47 -35.02
C PRO A 315 -19.01 -17.24 -34.38
N ASN A 316 -18.93 -16.67 -33.20
CA ASN A 316 -17.68 -16.46 -32.47
C ASN A 316 -17.02 -17.83 -32.14
N LEU A 317 -15.73 -17.98 -32.46
CA LEU A 317 -14.99 -19.22 -32.27
C LEU A 317 -14.93 -19.67 -30.79
N GLU A 318 -14.79 -18.74 -29.86
CA GLU A 318 -14.73 -19.07 -28.43
C GLU A 318 -16.07 -19.61 -27.93
N TRP A 319 -17.18 -19.04 -28.43
CA TRP A 319 -18.51 -19.56 -28.15
C TRP A 319 -18.72 -20.95 -28.75
N GLN A 320 -18.27 -21.16 -29.99
CA GLN A 320 -18.41 -22.49 -30.65
C GLN A 320 -17.66 -23.56 -29.85
N ASN A 321 -16.44 -23.29 -29.41
CA ASN A 321 -15.65 -24.18 -28.57
C ASN A 321 -16.37 -24.47 -27.25
N PHE A 322 -16.83 -23.42 -26.56
CA PHE A 322 -17.55 -23.58 -25.29
C PHE A 322 -18.87 -24.35 -25.45
N ASN A 323 -19.64 -24.08 -26.49
CA ASN A 323 -20.85 -24.83 -26.79
C ASN A 323 -20.58 -26.31 -27.12
N ALA A 324 -19.45 -26.61 -27.78
CA ALA A 324 -19.01 -27.99 -28.00
C ALA A 324 -18.69 -28.71 -26.67
N LEU A 325 -18.07 -28.00 -25.73
CA LEU A 325 -17.84 -28.51 -24.36
C LEU A 325 -19.16 -28.85 -23.66
N LEU A 326 -20.14 -27.92 -23.67
CA LEU A 326 -21.46 -28.14 -23.05
C LEU A 326 -22.17 -29.35 -23.66
N LYS A 327 -22.14 -29.48 -24.98
CA LYS A 327 -22.76 -30.62 -25.69
C LYS A 327 -22.08 -31.95 -25.35
N ALA A 328 -20.77 -32.00 -25.30
CA ALA A 328 -20.01 -33.23 -25.00
C ALA A 328 -20.29 -33.76 -23.60
N TYR A 329 -20.50 -32.88 -22.63
CA TYR A 329 -20.81 -33.28 -21.26
C TYR A 329 -22.32 -33.23 -20.95
N LYS A 330 -23.20 -32.99 -21.96
CA LYS A 330 -24.66 -32.94 -21.85
C LYS A 330 -25.13 -31.91 -20.78
N ILE A 331 -24.45 -30.78 -20.71
CA ILE A 331 -24.80 -29.68 -19.82
C ILE A 331 -25.97 -28.89 -20.42
N ASP A 332 -27.06 -28.78 -19.69
CA ASP A 332 -28.24 -28.04 -20.10
C ASP A 332 -27.99 -26.53 -20.02
N ARG A 333 -28.11 -25.84 -21.16
CA ARG A 333 -27.85 -24.40 -21.29
C ARG A 333 -28.98 -23.51 -20.75
N ASP A 334 -30.19 -24.09 -20.58
CA ASP A 334 -31.37 -23.36 -20.08
C ASP A 334 -31.57 -23.53 -18.57
N LYS A 335 -30.80 -24.42 -17.95
CA LYS A 335 -30.80 -24.63 -16.50
C LYS A 335 -30.16 -23.45 -15.77
N PRO A 336 -30.75 -22.95 -14.66
CA PRO A 336 -30.12 -21.92 -13.84
C PRO A 336 -28.74 -22.33 -13.33
N LEU A 337 -27.76 -21.42 -13.37
CA LEU A 337 -26.37 -21.70 -12.97
C LEU A 337 -26.25 -22.10 -11.49
N GLY A 338 -27.19 -21.67 -10.62
CA GLY A 338 -27.27 -22.06 -9.23
C GLY A 338 -27.63 -23.51 -8.99
N ASP A 339 -28.29 -24.16 -9.94
CA ASP A 339 -28.75 -25.55 -9.85
C ASP A 339 -27.73 -26.54 -10.42
N PHE A 340 -26.61 -26.07 -10.97
CA PHE A 340 -25.56 -26.95 -11.46
C PHE A 340 -24.86 -27.70 -10.33
N THR A 341 -24.56 -28.96 -10.58
CA THR A 341 -23.71 -29.74 -9.71
C THR A 341 -22.27 -29.23 -9.72
N LYS A 342 -21.51 -29.51 -8.68
CA LYS A 342 -20.11 -29.14 -8.61
C LYS A 342 -19.30 -29.63 -9.83
N LYS A 343 -19.59 -30.84 -10.31
CA LYS A 343 -18.92 -31.41 -11.51
C LYS A 343 -19.24 -30.63 -12.78
N GLU A 344 -20.50 -30.24 -12.99
CA GLU A 344 -20.92 -29.43 -14.14
C GLU A 344 -20.27 -28.06 -14.07
N MET A 345 -20.21 -27.44 -12.91
CA MET A 345 -19.57 -26.15 -12.69
C MET A 345 -18.05 -26.23 -12.92
N ASP A 346 -17.39 -27.31 -12.45
CA ASP A 346 -15.95 -27.52 -12.67
C ASP A 346 -15.62 -27.63 -14.18
N ILE A 347 -16.49 -28.30 -14.96
CA ILE A 347 -16.33 -28.40 -16.41
C ILE A 347 -16.49 -27.01 -17.06
N ILE A 348 -17.51 -26.26 -16.68
CA ILE A 348 -17.72 -24.89 -17.18
C ILE A 348 -16.53 -23.99 -16.89
N LEU A 349 -15.95 -24.08 -15.69
CA LEU A 349 -14.86 -23.21 -15.24
C LEU A 349 -13.50 -23.64 -15.77
N TYR A 350 -13.20 -24.95 -15.75
CA TYR A 350 -11.84 -25.46 -16.03
C TYR A 350 -11.71 -26.20 -17.36
N GLY A 351 -12.83 -26.72 -17.92
CA GLY A 351 -12.85 -27.35 -19.22
C GLY A 351 -12.91 -28.88 -19.20
N SER A 352 -12.51 -29.51 -20.30
CA SER A 352 -12.60 -30.94 -20.51
C SER A 352 -11.42 -31.69 -19.89
N ASP A 353 -11.71 -32.88 -19.32
CA ASP A 353 -10.74 -33.85 -18.81
C ASP A 353 -10.14 -34.78 -19.90
N LYS A 354 -10.73 -34.75 -21.09
CA LYS A 354 -10.35 -35.59 -22.27
C LYS A 354 -10.51 -34.79 -23.55
N PRO A 355 -9.80 -35.17 -24.62
CA PRO A 355 -9.99 -34.57 -25.95
C PRO A 355 -11.41 -34.76 -26.44
N ILE A 356 -11.98 -33.74 -27.02
CA ILE A 356 -13.33 -33.72 -27.61
C ILE A 356 -13.20 -33.53 -29.12
N LYS A 357 -13.90 -34.35 -29.90
CA LYS A 357 -14.02 -34.14 -31.35
C LYS A 357 -15.25 -33.27 -31.63
N TYR A 358 -15.04 -32.14 -32.29
CA TYR A 358 -16.09 -31.17 -32.60
C TYR A 358 -15.79 -30.37 -33.86
N ASP A 359 -16.85 -29.84 -34.47
CA ASP A 359 -16.76 -29.03 -35.69
C ASP A 359 -16.89 -27.55 -35.32
N VAL A 360 -16.11 -26.73 -35.99
CA VAL A 360 -16.14 -25.26 -35.89
C VAL A 360 -16.21 -24.64 -37.28
N VAL A 361 -16.82 -23.46 -37.33
CA VAL A 361 -16.94 -22.65 -38.53
C VAL A 361 -16.10 -21.41 -38.39
N SER A 362 -15.14 -21.20 -39.30
CA SER A 362 -14.34 -19.98 -39.30
C SER A 362 -15.16 -18.75 -39.67
N SER A 363 -14.65 -17.56 -39.40
CA SER A 363 -15.28 -16.30 -39.83
C SER A 363 -15.50 -16.20 -41.36
N GLY A 364 -14.76 -16.94 -42.14
CA GLY A 364 -14.91 -17.07 -43.60
C GLY A 364 -15.87 -18.18 -44.05
N GLY A 365 -16.58 -18.86 -43.13
CA GLY A 365 -17.56 -19.91 -43.47
C GLY A 365 -16.96 -21.32 -43.67
N THR A 366 -15.64 -21.50 -43.55
CA THR A 366 -15.00 -22.81 -43.71
C THR A 366 -15.24 -23.66 -42.45
N LYS A 367 -15.79 -24.88 -42.67
CA LYS A 367 -15.95 -25.89 -41.61
C LYS A 367 -14.71 -26.77 -41.49
N TYR A 368 -14.26 -27.00 -40.27
CA TYR A 368 -13.18 -27.94 -39.97
C TYR A 368 -13.40 -28.63 -38.62
N SER A 369 -12.98 -29.87 -38.50
CA SER A 369 -13.09 -30.65 -37.27
C SER A 369 -11.83 -30.51 -36.45
N LYS A 370 -12.01 -30.37 -35.15
CA LYS A 370 -10.95 -30.40 -34.14
C LYS A 370 -11.09 -31.62 -33.24
N ASN A 371 -9.97 -32.10 -32.72
CA ASN A 371 -9.93 -33.09 -31.64
C ASN A 371 -8.94 -32.62 -30.59
N ASP A 372 -9.41 -31.89 -29.60
CA ASP A 372 -8.57 -31.16 -28.64
C ASP A 372 -9.24 -31.05 -27.28
N TYR A 373 -8.47 -30.69 -26.26
CA TYR A 373 -9.00 -30.29 -24.96
C TYR A 373 -9.65 -28.91 -25.10
N ILE A 374 -10.87 -28.78 -24.58
CA ILE A 374 -11.57 -27.50 -24.59
C ILE A 374 -11.43 -26.87 -23.21
N GLU A 375 -10.87 -25.67 -23.15
CA GLU A 375 -10.74 -24.90 -21.92
C GLU A 375 -12.09 -24.39 -21.42
N GLY A 376 -12.25 -24.39 -20.09
CA GLY A 376 -13.36 -23.71 -19.44
C GLY A 376 -13.12 -22.20 -19.38
N VAL A 377 -14.17 -21.47 -19.04
CA VAL A 377 -14.15 -19.99 -19.06
C VAL A 377 -13.12 -19.37 -18.12
N LYS A 378 -12.91 -19.94 -16.93
CA LYS A 378 -11.88 -19.47 -15.97
C LYS A 378 -10.48 -19.67 -16.55
N SER A 379 -10.16 -20.88 -16.98
CA SER A 379 -8.86 -21.23 -17.56
C SER A 379 -8.55 -20.41 -18.81
N LEU A 380 -9.55 -20.19 -19.67
CA LEU A 380 -9.43 -19.36 -20.88
C LEU A 380 -9.03 -17.90 -20.54
N ILE A 381 -9.72 -17.27 -19.60
CA ILE A 381 -9.46 -15.88 -19.19
C ILE A 381 -8.06 -15.75 -18.58
N GLU A 382 -7.69 -16.67 -17.67
CA GLU A 382 -6.38 -16.68 -17.00
C GLU A 382 -5.23 -16.83 -18.01
N ARG A 383 -5.34 -17.79 -18.93
CA ARG A 383 -4.34 -17.97 -20.00
C ARG A 383 -4.24 -16.73 -20.90
N ARG A 384 -5.38 -16.21 -21.38
CA ARG A 384 -5.41 -15.02 -22.23
C ARG A 384 -4.82 -13.78 -21.54
N TYR A 385 -5.03 -13.61 -20.26
CA TYR A 385 -4.42 -12.53 -19.48
C TYR A 385 -2.88 -12.59 -19.49
N VAL A 386 -2.32 -13.81 -19.42
CA VAL A 386 -0.87 -14.01 -19.43
C VAL A 386 -0.29 -13.83 -20.83
N GLU A 387 -0.95 -14.38 -21.87
CA GLU A 387 -0.44 -14.42 -23.23
C GLU A 387 -0.59 -13.09 -23.99
N THR A 388 -1.59 -12.26 -23.64
CA THR A 388 -1.85 -11.04 -24.41
C THR A 388 -0.77 -9.97 -24.22
N THR A 389 -0.30 -9.40 -25.33
CA THR A 389 0.61 -8.25 -25.35
C THR A 389 -0.13 -6.91 -25.45
N SER A 390 -1.41 -6.91 -25.82
CA SER A 390 -2.23 -5.72 -25.93
C SER A 390 -2.63 -5.21 -24.55
N LYS A 391 -2.27 -3.97 -24.23
CA LYS A 391 -2.61 -3.33 -22.94
C LYS A 391 -4.12 -3.30 -22.70
N MET A 392 -4.90 -2.95 -23.71
CA MET A 392 -6.37 -2.87 -23.62
C MET A 392 -6.99 -4.25 -23.37
N SER A 393 -6.52 -5.29 -24.09
CA SER A 393 -6.98 -6.67 -23.88
C SER A 393 -6.60 -7.17 -22.47
N LYS A 394 -5.40 -6.84 -22.01
CA LYS A 394 -4.95 -7.19 -20.66
C LYS A 394 -5.80 -6.56 -19.57
N GLU A 395 -6.14 -5.28 -19.70
CA GLU A 395 -7.05 -4.57 -18.81
C GLU A 395 -8.47 -5.19 -18.84
N TRP A 396 -8.93 -5.60 -20.02
CA TRP A 396 -10.23 -6.25 -20.17
C TRP A 396 -10.27 -7.61 -19.46
N TYR A 397 -9.27 -8.51 -19.68
CA TYR A 397 -9.20 -9.79 -18.97
C TYR A 397 -9.02 -9.57 -17.46
N PHE A 398 -8.17 -8.62 -17.05
CA PHE A 398 -7.98 -8.26 -15.64
C PHE A 398 -9.29 -7.84 -14.98
N SER A 399 -10.23 -7.26 -15.75
CA SER A 399 -11.54 -6.88 -15.21
C SER A 399 -12.36 -8.07 -14.67
N TYR A 400 -12.04 -9.30 -15.04
CA TYR A 400 -12.66 -10.54 -14.54
C TYR A 400 -11.88 -11.17 -13.38
N MET A 401 -10.71 -10.63 -13.02
CA MET A 401 -9.82 -11.22 -12.03
C MET A 401 -9.89 -10.46 -10.70
N ALA A 402 -9.60 -11.16 -9.63
CA ALA A 402 -9.43 -10.61 -8.29
C ALA A 402 -8.15 -11.15 -7.67
N GLU A 403 -7.62 -10.37 -6.75
CA GLU A 403 -6.52 -10.83 -5.89
C GLU A 403 -7.10 -11.67 -4.75
N SER A 404 -6.56 -12.86 -4.57
CA SER A 404 -6.89 -13.75 -3.45
C SER A 404 -5.62 -14.14 -2.70
N THR A 405 -5.78 -14.50 -1.43
CA THR A 405 -4.66 -15.03 -0.64
C THR A 405 -4.14 -16.31 -1.30
N CYS A 406 -2.83 -16.43 -1.46
CA CYS A 406 -2.22 -17.61 -2.07
C CYS A 406 -2.64 -18.90 -1.33
N PRO A 407 -3.29 -19.87 -2.00
CA PRO A 407 -3.79 -21.07 -1.35
C PRO A 407 -2.69 -22.01 -0.84
N LYS A 408 -1.45 -21.86 -1.34
CA LYS A 408 -0.32 -22.68 -0.90
C LYS A 408 0.34 -22.13 0.37
N CYS A 409 0.71 -20.86 0.38
CA CYS A 409 1.42 -20.27 1.53
C CYS A 409 0.50 -19.50 2.49
N HIS A 410 -0.80 -19.41 2.22
CA HIS A 410 -1.78 -18.70 3.04
C HIS A 410 -1.35 -17.28 3.42
N GLY A 411 -0.71 -16.56 2.47
CA GLY A 411 -0.21 -15.21 2.69
C GLY A 411 1.21 -15.12 3.24
N ALA A 412 1.84 -16.23 3.65
CA ALA A 412 3.17 -16.23 4.26
C ALA A 412 4.30 -15.82 3.30
N ARG A 413 4.08 -15.84 1.98
CA ARG A 413 5.06 -15.49 0.93
C ARG A 413 6.26 -16.43 0.83
N LEU A 414 6.49 -17.28 1.83
CA LEU A 414 7.64 -18.17 2.01
C LEU A 414 7.22 -19.62 1.76
N ASN A 415 8.19 -20.47 1.47
CA ASN A 415 7.99 -21.91 1.31
C ASN A 415 7.99 -22.65 2.66
N ASP A 416 7.59 -23.91 2.65
CA ASP A 416 7.43 -24.74 3.86
C ASP A 416 8.75 -24.99 4.59
N ALA A 417 9.88 -25.05 3.87
CA ALA A 417 11.20 -25.22 4.49
C ALA A 417 11.57 -24.02 5.36
N VAL A 418 11.27 -22.79 4.92
CA VAL A 418 11.49 -21.58 5.72
C VAL A 418 10.51 -21.52 6.90
N LEU A 419 9.23 -21.84 6.67
CA LEU A 419 8.20 -21.79 7.70
C LEU A 419 8.36 -22.88 8.76
N SER A 420 9.16 -23.91 8.47
CA SER A 420 9.53 -24.96 9.44
C SER A 420 10.54 -24.49 10.49
N VAL A 421 11.25 -23.38 10.25
CA VAL A 421 12.24 -22.83 11.17
C VAL A 421 11.61 -21.91 12.19
N ARG A 422 11.85 -22.19 13.47
CA ARG A 422 11.22 -21.51 14.61
C ARG A 422 12.22 -20.98 15.61
N ILE A 423 11.85 -19.90 16.28
CA ILE A 423 12.54 -19.38 17.48
C ILE A 423 11.49 -19.23 18.56
N ASN A 424 11.66 -19.84 19.71
CA ASN A 424 10.67 -19.88 20.80
C ASN A 424 9.25 -20.22 20.31
N GLY A 425 9.15 -21.19 19.38
CA GLY A 425 7.89 -21.67 18.83
C GLY A 425 7.31 -20.89 17.66
N LEU A 426 7.81 -19.70 17.35
CA LEU A 426 7.31 -18.87 16.24
C LEU A 426 8.22 -18.98 15.02
N ASN A 427 7.65 -19.13 13.82
CA ASN A 427 8.35 -18.93 12.57
C ASN A 427 8.40 -17.44 12.21
N ILE A 428 9.22 -17.09 11.20
CA ILE A 428 9.43 -15.69 10.80
C ILE A 428 8.14 -14.99 10.36
N TYR A 429 7.21 -15.70 9.72
CA TYR A 429 5.93 -15.13 9.29
C TYR A 429 4.98 -14.88 10.46
N GLU A 430 4.85 -15.86 11.38
CA GLU A 430 4.07 -15.71 12.59
C GLU A 430 4.57 -14.52 13.42
N PHE A 431 5.89 -14.33 13.50
CA PHE A 431 6.49 -13.15 14.12
C PHE A 431 6.09 -11.85 13.41
N THR A 432 6.19 -11.80 12.08
CA THR A 432 5.87 -10.57 11.32
C THR A 432 4.39 -10.19 11.36
N LYS A 433 3.51 -11.14 11.67
CA LYS A 433 2.06 -10.91 11.88
C LYS A 433 1.70 -10.32 13.23
N MET A 434 2.62 -10.37 14.20
CA MET A 434 2.39 -9.77 15.51
C MET A 434 2.30 -8.25 15.39
N ALA A 435 1.52 -7.61 16.25
CA ALA A 435 1.59 -6.18 16.42
C ALA A 435 2.99 -5.77 16.90
N ILE A 436 3.47 -4.61 16.50
CA ILE A 436 4.83 -4.14 16.82
C ILE A 436 5.10 -4.16 18.33
N VAL A 437 4.10 -3.82 19.15
CA VAL A 437 4.22 -3.90 20.61
C VAL A 437 4.44 -5.32 21.09
N ASP A 438 3.69 -6.28 20.56
CA ASP A 438 3.80 -7.71 20.93
C ASP A 438 5.13 -8.30 20.40
N ALA A 439 5.58 -7.87 19.23
CA ALA A 439 6.88 -8.24 18.67
C ALA A 439 8.05 -7.71 19.53
N TYR A 440 7.93 -6.48 20.06
CA TYR A 440 8.88 -5.89 20.99
C TYR A 440 8.96 -6.69 22.29
N ASP A 441 7.82 -7.04 22.87
CA ASP A 441 7.72 -7.84 24.09
C ASP A 441 8.30 -9.25 23.88
N PHE A 442 8.00 -9.89 22.76
CA PHE A 442 8.57 -11.18 22.39
C PHE A 442 10.10 -11.14 22.31
N VAL A 443 10.67 -10.16 21.57
CA VAL A 443 12.13 -9.99 21.44
C VAL A 443 12.76 -9.67 22.80
N SER A 444 12.07 -8.95 23.67
CA SER A 444 12.57 -8.58 25.01
C SER A 444 12.63 -9.77 25.97
N ASN A 445 11.72 -10.73 25.82
CA ASN A 445 11.62 -11.92 26.67
C ASN A 445 12.14 -13.20 25.99
N LEU A 446 12.92 -13.06 24.93
CA LEU A 446 13.41 -14.17 24.13
C LEU A 446 14.34 -15.09 24.96
N LYS A 447 14.03 -16.38 25.01
CA LYS A 447 14.82 -17.40 25.72
C LYS A 447 15.75 -18.09 24.72
N LEU A 448 17.03 -17.82 24.79
CA LEU A 448 18.08 -18.41 23.96
C LEU A 448 19.10 -19.08 24.83
N SER A 449 19.81 -20.09 24.31
CA SER A 449 20.97 -20.70 24.95
C SER A 449 22.09 -19.65 25.08
N LYS A 450 23.05 -19.90 25.97
CA LYS A 450 24.22 -18.99 26.17
C LYS A 450 24.94 -18.69 24.86
N SER A 451 25.21 -19.69 24.05
CA SER A 451 25.86 -19.54 22.75
C SER A 451 25.00 -18.75 21.75
N GLN A 452 23.71 -19.04 21.64
CA GLN A 452 22.79 -18.29 20.78
C GLN A 452 22.64 -16.83 21.24
N MET A 453 22.64 -16.57 22.56
CA MET A 453 22.54 -15.21 23.10
C MET A 453 23.79 -14.38 22.75
N GLU A 454 24.98 -14.99 22.76
CA GLU A 454 26.22 -14.32 22.36
C GLU A 454 26.21 -13.94 20.88
N ILE A 455 25.74 -14.84 20.01
CA ILE A 455 25.58 -14.60 18.57
C ILE A 455 24.53 -13.52 18.31
N ALA A 456 23.38 -13.57 19.01
CA ALA A 456 22.24 -12.71 18.78
C ALA A 456 22.33 -11.32 19.44
N ARG A 457 23.25 -11.10 20.38
CA ARG A 457 23.31 -9.91 21.24
C ARG A 457 23.16 -8.60 20.48
N LEU A 458 23.97 -8.38 19.47
CA LEU A 458 23.91 -7.14 18.68
C LEU A 458 22.63 -7.04 17.83
N LEU A 459 22.18 -8.17 17.26
CA LEU A 459 20.94 -8.22 16.50
C LEU A 459 19.72 -7.87 17.35
N LEU A 460 19.68 -8.37 18.60
CA LEU A 460 18.58 -8.10 19.53
C LEU A 460 18.56 -6.64 20.00
N VAL A 461 19.73 -6.01 20.16
CA VAL A 461 19.81 -4.57 20.49
C VAL A 461 19.21 -3.75 19.36
N GLU A 462 19.59 -4.01 18.12
CA GLU A 462 19.06 -3.30 16.94
C GLU A 462 17.56 -3.55 16.75
N LEU A 463 17.11 -4.81 16.82
CA LEU A 463 15.69 -5.15 16.71
C LEU A 463 14.85 -4.43 17.76
N LYS A 464 15.26 -4.46 19.04
CA LYS A 464 14.55 -3.76 20.12
C LYS A 464 14.52 -2.26 19.89
N SER A 465 15.64 -1.66 19.50
CA SER A 465 15.70 -0.23 19.22
C SER A 465 14.73 0.18 18.09
N ARG A 466 14.75 -0.51 16.95
CA ARG A 466 13.90 -0.22 15.81
C ARG A 466 12.41 -0.44 16.11
N LEU A 467 12.05 -1.53 16.79
CA LEU A 467 10.69 -1.77 17.24
C LEU A 467 10.22 -0.70 18.23
N LYS A 468 11.09 -0.28 19.16
CA LYS A 468 10.79 0.77 20.13
C LYS A 468 10.53 2.11 19.44
N PHE A 469 11.32 2.48 18.42
CA PHE A 469 11.07 3.72 17.67
C PHE A 469 9.71 3.72 16.97
N LEU A 470 9.26 2.58 16.41
CA LEU A 470 7.91 2.48 15.83
C LEU A 470 6.83 2.66 16.89
N ILE A 471 7.03 2.14 18.10
CA ILE A 471 6.11 2.34 19.24
C ILE A 471 6.10 3.83 19.65
N ASP A 472 7.28 4.46 19.74
CA ASP A 472 7.43 5.86 20.18
C ASP A 472 6.76 6.85 19.21
N VAL A 473 6.63 6.50 17.91
CA VAL A 473 5.88 7.32 16.94
C VAL A 473 4.39 6.92 16.82
N GLY A 474 3.88 6.06 17.72
CA GLY A 474 2.46 5.68 17.76
C GLY A 474 2.04 4.66 16.70
N LEU A 475 2.96 3.79 16.25
CA LEU A 475 2.69 2.72 15.29
C LEU A 475 2.70 1.33 15.93
N ASP A 476 2.44 1.25 17.22
CA ASP A 476 2.45 0.05 18.05
C ASP A 476 1.46 -1.04 17.58
N TYR A 477 0.37 -0.64 16.94
CA TYR A 477 -0.69 -1.50 16.42
C TYR A 477 -0.40 -2.14 15.05
N LEU A 478 0.55 -1.60 14.27
CA LEU A 478 0.90 -2.14 12.95
C LEU A 478 1.56 -3.51 13.05
N THR A 479 1.51 -4.26 11.95
CA THR A 479 2.24 -5.52 11.79
C THR A 479 3.37 -5.36 10.78
N LEU A 480 4.46 -6.13 10.94
CA LEU A 480 5.62 -6.03 10.06
C LEU A 480 5.37 -6.60 8.65
N ASP A 481 4.39 -7.48 8.48
CA ASP A 481 3.98 -8.08 7.20
C ASP A 481 3.07 -7.17 6.38
N ARG A 482 2.52 -6.08 6.97
CA ARG A 482 1.63 -5.15 6.29
C ARG A 482 2.29 -4.54 5.06
N ILE A 483 1.60 -4.59 3.92
CA ILE A 483 2.09 -4.07 2.64
C ILE A 483 2.20 -2.55 2.71
N ALA A 484 3.33 -2.02 2.24
CA ALA A 484 3.59 -0.58 2.23
C ALA A 484 2.53 0.25 1.49
N GLY A 485 2.03 -0.25 0.37
CA GLY A 485 0.97 0.41 -0.41
C GLY A 485 -0.40 0.48 0.28
N SER A 486 -0.61 -0.25 1.40
CA SER A 486 -1.84 -0.21 2.18
C SER A 486 -1.78 0.78 3.37
N LEU A 487 -0.62 1.41 3.58
CA LEU A 487 -0.43 2.38 4.65
C LEU A 487 -1.09 3.72 4.29
N SER A 488 -1.65 4.39 5.28
CA SER A 488 -2.04 5.80 5.13
C SER A 488 -0.80 6.68 4.96
N GLY A 489 -0.98 7.89 4.41
CA GLY A 489 0.12 8.86 4.26
C GLY A 489 0.85 9.12 5.58
N GLY A 490 0.11 9.34 6.66
CA GLY A 490 0.66 9.57 7.99
C GLY A 490 1.39 8.34 8.57
N GLU A 491 0.86 7.11 8.39
CA GLU A 491 1.56 5.88 8.81
C GLU A 491 2.91 5.74 8.11
N ALA A 492 2.93 5.94 6.79
CA ALA A 492 4.14 5.85 5.99
C ALA A 492 5.20 6.89 6.39
N GLN A 493 4.77 8.12 6.65
CA GLN A 493 5.62 9.20 7.10
C GLN A 493 6.23 8.90 8.48
N ARG A 494 5.43 8.42 9.42
CA ARG A 494 5.91 8.02 10.76
C ARG A 494 6.88 6.84 10.72
N ILE A 495 6.70 5.89 9.81
CA ILE A 495 7.69 4.82 9.58
C ILE A 495 9.03 5.40 9.15
N ARG A 496 9.02 6.37 8.20
CA ARG A 496 10.26 7.05 7.79
C ARG A 496 10.88 7.82 8.95
N LEU A 497 10.06 8.54 9.73
CA LEU A 497 10.52 9.25 10.92
C LEU A 497 11.19 8.28 11.92
N ALA A 498 10.56 7.17 12.25
CA ALA A 498 11.11 6.15 13.13
C ALA A 498 12.46 5.59 12.62
N THR A 499 12.56 5.37 11.30
CA THR A 499 13.81 4.88 10.67
C THR A 499 14.93 5.91 10.79
N GLN A 500 14.63 7.20 10.61
CA GLN A 500 15.62 8.28 10.72
C GLN A 500 16.09 8.49 12.17
N ILE A 501 15.19 8.40 13.13
CA ILE A 501 15.54 8.47 14.56
C ILE A 501 16.46 7.32 14.96
N GLY A 502 16.18 6.13 14.39
CA GLY A 502 16.99 4.94 14.59
C GLY A 502 18.44 5.08 14.15
N SER A 503 18.74 6.00 13.21
CA SER A 503 20.11 6.29 12.77
C SER A 503 20.93 7.07 13.81
N SER A 504 20.28 7.65 14.84
CA SER A 504 20.90 8.46 15.91
C SER A 504 21.85 9.55 15.38
N LEU A 505 21.53 10.13 14.20
CA LEU A 505 22.32 11.21 13.62
C LEU A 505 22.23 12.47 14.48
N THR A 506 23.33 13.19 14.61
CA THR A 506 23.42 14.45 15.35
C THR A 506 23.93 15.55 14.45
N GLY A 507 23.53 16.82 14.75
CA GLY A 507 23.94 17.97 13.97
C GLY A 507 23.29 18.06 12.59
N VAL A 508 22.17 17.38 12.37
CA VAL A 508 21.40 17.35 11.12
C VAL A 508 20.25 18.33 11.17
N LEU A 509 19.85 18.85 10.02
CA LEU A 509 18.62 19.61 9.83
C LEU A 509 17.51 18.66 9.31
N TYR A 510 16.49 18.42 10.13
CA TYR A 510 15.30 17.70 9.73
C TYR A 510 14.20 18.66 9.29
N VAL A 511 13.59 18.39 8.15
CA VAL A 511 12.42 19.12 7.65
C VAL A 511 11.27 18.16 7.47
N LEU A 512 10.18 18.35 8.21
CA LEU A 512 9.01 17.49 8.24
C LEU A 512 7.78 18.22 7.71
N ASP A 513 6.95 17.53 6.93
CA ASP A 513 5.69 18.05 6.37
C ASP A 513 4.50 17.41 7.08
N GLU A 514 3.82 18.15 7.93
CA GLU A 514 2.60 17.78 8.64
C GLU A 514 2.65 16.37 9.28
N PRO A 515 3.60 16.08 10.18
CA PRO A 515 3.76 14.73 10.73
C PRO A 515 2.62 14.29 11.67
N SER A 516 1.76 15.20 12.14
CA SER A 516 0.58 14.92 12.97
C SER A 516 -0.62 14.36 12.19
N ILE A 517 -0.55 14.29 10.85
CA ILE A 517 -1.67 13.86 10.01
C ILE A 517 -2.19 12.48 10.41
N GLY A 518 -3.54 12.40 10.51
CA GLY A 518 -4.25 11.16 10.83
C GLY A 518 -3.96 10.63 12.23
N LEU A 519 -3.39 11.47 13.12
CA LEU A 519 -3.21 11.14 14.52
C LEU A 519 -4.42 11.56 15.35
N HIS A 520 -4.79 10.69 16.28
CA HIS A 520 -5.62 11.08 17.41
C HIS A 520 -4.77 11.88 18.39
N GLN A 521 -5.38 12.83 19.14
CA GLN A 521 -4.65 13.68 20.11
C GLN A 521 -3.75 12.88 21.06
N ARG A 522 -4.22 11.73 21.57
CA ARG A 522 -3.42 10.83 22.40
C ARG A 522 -2.10 10.41 21.76
N ASP A 523 -2.10 10.15 20.45
CA ASP A 523 -0.92 9.68 19.72
C ASP A 523 -0.02 10.86 19.31
N ASN A 524 -0.59 12.08 19.24
CA ASN A 524 0.14 13.32 18.97
C ASN A 524 1.15 13.64 20.08
N ASP A 525 0.80 13.40 21.35
CA ASP A 525 1.72 13.55 22.49
C ASP A 525 3.01 12.72 22.31
N LYS A 526 2.90 11.48 21.78
CA LYS A 526 4.06 10.62 21.49
C LYS A 526 4.94 11.21 20.37
N LEU A 527 4.30 11.74 19.33
CA LEU A 527 5.00 12.42 18.23
C LEU A 527 5.78 13.64 18.73
N ILE A 528 5.13 14.52 19.50
CA ILE A 528 5.75 15.72 20.09
C ILE A 528 6.96 15.34 20.97
N ALA A 529 6.82 14.34 21.83
CA ALA A 529 7.93 13.83 22.63
C ALA A 529 9.09 13.34 21.76
N THR A 530 8.78 12.71 20.64
CA THR A 530 9.77 12.23 19.68
C THR A 530 10.51 13.37 18.97
N LEU A 531 9.79 14.41 18.53
CA LEU A 531 10.38 15.60 17.91
C LEU A 531 11.31 16.35 18.88
N LYS A 532 10.88 16.49 20.15
CA LYS A 532 11.71 17.06 21.21
C LYS A 532 12.98 16.24 21.46
N ARG A 533 12.88 14.92 21.47
CA ARG A 533 14.04 14.03 21.60
C ARG A 533 15.02 14.20 20.44
N MET A 534 14.54 14.34 19.19
CA MET A 534 15.41 14.62 18.04
C MET A 534 16.15 15.94 18.20
N ARG A 535 15.47 16.99 18.65
CA ARG A 535 16.08 18.29 18.98
C ARG A 535 17.14 18.14 20.07
N ASP A 536 16.83 17.43 21.15
CA ASP A 536 17.72 17.26 22.33
C ASP A 536 18.99 16.45 21.98
N LEU A 537 18.99 15.67 20.89
CA LEU A 537 20.18 15.06 20.31
C LEU A 537 21.09 16.06 19.57
N GLY A 538 20.78 17.36 19.57
CA GLY A 538 21.55 18.41 18.91
C GLY A 538 21.23 18.60 17.44
N ASN A 539 20.00 18.29 17.04
CA ASN A 539 19.49 18.51 15.69
C ASN A 539 18.60 19.75 15.61
N THR A 540 18.57 20.37 14.44
CA THR A 540 17.56 21.39 14.12
C THR A 540 16.37 20.69 13.48
N VAL A 541 15.17 20.92 14.02
CA VAL A 541 13.95 20.29 13.55
C VAL A 541 12.99 21.37 13.07
N ILE A 542 12.74 21.44 11.77
CA ILE A 542 11.75 22.34 11.16
C ILE A 542 10.52 21.48 10.81
N VAL A 543 9.36 21.89 11.29
CA VAL A 543 8.09 21.19 11.06
C VAL A 543 7.10 22.15 10.42
N VAL A 544 6.56 21.81 9.26
CA VAL A 544 5.39 22.49 8.70
C VAL A 544 4.15 21.88 9.38
N GLU A 545 3.39 22.67 10.11
CA GLU A 545 2.30 22.14 10.92
C GLU A 545 1.13 23.10 11.10
N HIS A 546 -0.04 22.49 11.40
CA HIS A 546 -1.29 23.20 11.68
C HIS A 546 -1.94 22.79 13.02
N ASP A 547 -1.35 21.80 13.69
CA ASP A 547 -1.84 21.29 14.98
C ASP A 547 -1.44 22.20 16.14
N ASP A 548 -2.42 22.58 16.96
CA ASP A 548 -2.26 23.52 18.07
C ASP A 548 -1.26 23.02 19.11
N GLU A 549 -1.34 21.74 19.49
CA GLU A 549 -0.49 21.14 20.50
C GLU A 549 0.98 21.12 20.05
N THR A 550 1.21 20.78 18.78
CA THR A 550 2.56 20.78 18.18
C THR A 550 3.12 22.20 18.11
N MET A 551 2.30 23.19 17.71
CA MET A 551 2.72 24.59 17.68
C MET A 551 3.09 25.11 19.08
N MET A 552 2.26 24.84 20.07
CA MET A 552 2.51 25.26 21.46
C MET A 552 3.67 24.52 22.15
N ALA A 553 4.06 23.35 21.60
CA ALA A 553 5.19 22.56 22.09
C ALA A 553 6.55 22.94 21.47
N ALA A 554 6.55 23.80 20.42
CA ALA A 554 7.74 24.25 19.71
C ALA A 554 8.60 25.23 20.55
N ASP A 555 9.87 25.37 20.17
CA ASP A 555 10.72 26.42 20.71
C ASP A 555 10.45 27.78 20.02
N TYR A 556 10.16 27.73 18.70
CA TYR A 556 9.86 28.91 17.87
C TYR A 556 8.78 28.58 16.84
N ILE A 557 7.98 29.63 16.54
CA ILE A 557 6.95 29.57 15.48
C ILE A 557 7.27 30.62 14.41
N VAL A 558 7.15 30.20 13.14
CA VAL A 558 7.19 31.08 11.95
C VAL A 558 5.81 31.03 11.31
N ASP A 559 5.06 32.13 11.34
CA ASP A 559 3.75 32.23 10.69
C ASP A 559 3.90 32.95 9.35
N ILE A 560 3.46 32.31 8.26
CA ILE A 560 3.60 32.81 6.90
C ILE A 560 2.22 33.16 6.32
N GLY A 561 2.10 34.39 5.82
CA GLY A 561 0.85 34.93 5.33
C GLY A 561 1.05 36.16 4.46
N PRO A 562 0.11 37.15 4.52
CA PRO A 562 -1.18 37.14 5.23
C PRO A 562 -2.27 36.32 4.54
N GLY A 563 -2.09 35.97 3.26
CA GLY A 563 -3.02 35.24 2.43
C GLY A 563 -2.41 33.99 1.83
N ALA A 564 -2.98 33.53 0.71
CA ALA A 564 -2.53 32.37 -0.04
C ALA A 564 -2.14 32.77 -1.48
N GLY A 565 -1.26 32.00 -2.12
CA GLY A 565 -0.76 32.28 -3.46
C GLY A 565 -0.09 33.65 -3.54
N LYS A 566 -0.47 34.51 -4.49
CA LYS A 566 0.10 35.85 -4.69
C LYS A 566 -0.12 36.78 -3.49
N ASP A 567 -1.16 36.55 -2.70
CA ASP A 567 -1.49 37.33 -1.49
C ASP A 567 -0.72 36.81 -0.24
N GLY A 568 0.08 35.73 -0.36
CA GLY A 568 0.92 35.16 0.68
C GLY A 568 2.40 35.51 0.55
N GLY A 569 3.25 34.70 1.14
CA GLY A 569 4.72 34.78 0.96
C GLY A 569 5.46 35.76 1.85
N GLU A 570 4.84 36.25 2.92
CA GLU A 570 5.47 37.15 3.90
C GLU A 570 5.51 36.47 5.29
N VAL A 571 6.55 36.79 6.09
CA VAL A 571 6.61 36.38 7.49
C VAL A 571 5.75 37.31 8.32
N MET A 572 4.64 36.81 8.83
CA MET A 572 3.71 37.58 9.65
C MET A 572 4.14 37.61 11.11
N PHE A 573 4.81 36.55 11.55
CA PHE A 573 5.31 36.43 12.92
C PHE A 573 6.50 35.44 12.96
N PHE A 574 7.48 35.79 13.83
CA PHE A 574 8.57 34.91 14.23
C PHE A 574 8.87 35.16 15.71
N GLY A 575 8.79 34.13 16.54
CA GLY A 575 9.01 34.23 17.98
C GLY A 575 8.63 32.95 18.70
N THR A 576 8.48 33.05 20.03
CA THR A 576 8.07 31.92 20.87
C THR A 576 6.56 31.66 20.79
N PRO A 577 6.08 30.45 21.21
CA PRO A 577 4.64 30.16 21.28
C PRO A 577 3.85 31.12 22.16
N GLU A 578 4.44 31.67 23.25
CA GLU A 578 3.79 32.63 24.12
C GLU A 578 3.61 33.99 23.43
N GLU A 579 4.60 34.42 22.66
CA GLU A 579 4.59 35.70 21.96
C GLU A 579 3.54 35.73 20.82
N ILE A 580 3.32 34.63 20.11
CA ILE A 580 2.33 34.59 19.00
C ILE A 580 0.90 34.83 19.52
N LEU A 581 0.58 34.40 20.75
CA LEU A 581 -0.75 34.60 21.35
C LEU A 581 -1.15 36.07 21.46
N THR A 582 -0.17 36.97 21.55
CA THR A 582 -0.37 38.43 21.66
C THR A 582 -0.32 39.15 20.32
N SER A 583 0.08 38.47 19.25
CA SER A 583 0.22 39.04 17.90
C SER A 583 -1.14 39.36 17.28
N ASP A 584 -1.32 40.59 16.81
CA ASP A 584 -2.51 41.01 16.05
C ASP A 584 -2.35 40.80 14.54
N LYS A 585 -1.13 40.55 14.07
CA LYS A 585 -0.84 40.31 12.65
C LYS A 585 -0.99 38.84 12.27
N SER A 586 -0.80 37.95 13.23
CA SER A 586 -0.84 36.49 13.00
C SER A 586 -2.28 35.97 13.12
N LEU A 587 -2.80 35.47 12.02
CA LEU A 587 -4.11 34.78 12.01
C LEU A 587 -4.06 33.51 12.86
N THR A 588 -2.96 32.76 12.80
CA THR A 588 -2.69 31.61 13.67
C THR A 588 -2.73 32.00 15.14
N GLY A 589 -2.07 33.11 15.51
CA GLY A 589 -2.07 33.61 16.87
C GLY A 589 -3.45 34.03 17.37
N MET A 590 -4.33 34.55 16.48
CA MET A 590 -5.72 34.85 16.83
C MET A 590 -6.52 33.57 17.16
N TYR A 591 -6.29 32.46 16.45
CA TYR A 591 -6.93 31.17 16.73
C TYR A 591 -6.37 30.56 18.02
N LEU A 592 -5.05 30.44 18.16
CA LEU A 592 -4.41 29.88 19.36
C LEU A 592 -4.78 30.61 20.63
N SER A 593 -4.92 31.96 20.60
CA SER A 593 -5.34 32.75 21.73
C SER A 593 -6.86 32.72 22.03
N GLY A 594 -7.65 32.05 21.17
CA GLY A 594 -9.12 32.01 21.29
C GLY A 594 -9.85 33.32 20.93
N ARG A 595 -9.12 34.37 20.47
CA ARG A 595 -9.71 35.60 19.92
C ARG A 595 -10.57 35.34 18.67
N LYS A 596 -10.19 34.36 17.89
CA LYS A 596 -10.97 33.79 16.80
C LYS A 596 -11.18 32.31 17.07
N LYS A 597 -12.40 31.79 16.87
CA LYS A 597 -12.71 30.38 17.13
C LYS A 597 -13.80 29.86 16.21
N ILE A 598 -13.82 28.58 15.99
CA ILE A 598 -14.91 27.86 15.34
C ILE A 598 -15.98 27.60 16.41
N ASN A 599 -17.17 28.15 16.20
CA ASN A 599 -18.24 28.05 17.19
C ASN A 599 -18.91 26.69 17.13
N VAL A 600 -19.30 26.18 18.31
CA VAL A 600 -20.15 25.00 18.44
C VAL A 600 -21.57 25.36 17.97
N PRO A 601 -22.26 24.56 17.16
CA PRO A 601 -23.64 24.79 16.77
C PRO A 601 -24.57 24.88 18.00
N ALA A 602 -25.46 25.86 18.02
CA ALA A 602 -26.37 26.06 19.15
C ALA A 602 -27.36 24.89 19.33
N THR A 603 -27.68 24.21 18.24
CA THR A 603 -28.59 23.04 18.24
C THR A 603 -28.08 21.98 17.25
N ARG A 604 -28.23 20.71 17.61
CA ARG A 604 -27.89 19.57 16.75
C ARG A 604 -29.09 19.24 15.85
N ARG A 605 -28.83 18.94 14.56
CA ARG A 605 -29.88 18.55 13.61
C ARG A 605 -30.49 17.20 14.03
N LYS A 606 -31.84 17.11 13.95
CA LYS A 606 -32.57 15.87 14.26
C LYS A 606 -32.44 14.80 13.16
N GLY A 607 -32.08 15.22 11.92
CA GLY A 607 -32.08 14.37 10.75
C GLY A 607 -33.49 14.10 10.21
N ASN A 608 -33.60 13.20 9.23
CA ASN A 608 -34.87 12.87 8.55
C ASN A 608 -35.61 11.64 9.13
N GLY A 609 -35.16 11.11 10.27
CA GLY A 609 -35.73 9.93 10.94
C GLY A 609 -35.36 8.58 10.28
N LYS A 610 -34.61 8.57 9.18
CA LYS A 610 -34.13 7.37 8.51
C LYS A 610 -32.68 7.08 8.86
N ALA A 611 -32.24 5.83 8.67
CA ALA A 611 -30.87 5.44 8.96
C ALA A 611 -30.41 4.31 8.04
N ILE A 612 -29.10 4.26 7.78
CA ILE A 612 -28.44 3.05 7.30
C ILE A 612 -27.92 2.30 8.53
N LYS A 613 -28.18 0.99 8.60
CA LYS A 613 -27.70 0.15 9.70
C LYS A 613 -26.82 -0.95 9.13
N VAL A 614 -25.61 -1.06 9.66
CA VAL A 614 -24.65 -2.11 9.38
C VAL A 614 -24.68 -3.07 10.55
N PHE A 615 -24.94 -4.34 10.30
CA PHE A 615 -25.00 -5.40 11.31
C PHE A 615 -23.82 -6.35 11.17
N GLY A 616 -23.19 -6.67 12.28
CA GLY A 616 -22.16 -7.69 12.35
C GLY A 616 -20.92 -7.37 11.52
N ALA A 617 -20.46 -6.12 11.52
CA ALA A 617 -19.24 -5.70 10.84
C ALA A 617 -18.03 -6.41 11.46
N SER A 618 -17.30 -7.22 10.67
CA SER A 618 -16.22 -8.10 11.15
C SER A 618 -15.01 -8.13 10.22
N GLU A 619 -14.89 -7.18 9.32
CA GLU A 619 -13.73 -7.05 8.43
C GLU A 619 -12.51 -6.56 9.22
N HIS A 620 -11.33 -7.10 8.89
CA HIS A 620 -10.06 -6.79 9.55
C HIS A 620 -10.12 -6.94 11.09
N ASN A 621 -10.02 -5.81 11.81
CA ASN A 621 -10.02 -5.80 13.27
C ASN A 621 -11.40 -5.54 13.91
N LEU A 622 -12.44 -5.33 13.12
CA LEU A 622 -13.78 -5.07 13.64
C LEU A 622 -14.37 -6.31 14.35
N LYS A 623 -14.89 -6.11 15.56
CA LYS A 623 -15.36 -7.18 16.45
C LYS A 623 -16.86 -7.44 16.37
N ASN A 624 -17.37 -7.74 15.16
CA ASN A 624 -18.79 -8.06 14.91
C ASN A 624 -19.73 -6.97 15.46
N ILE A 625 -19.43 -5.71 15.15
CA ILE A 625 -20.14 -4.55 15.67
C ILE A 625 -21.39 -4.22 14.83
N ASP A 626 -22.40 -3.67 15.51
CA ASP A 626 -23.60 -3.12 14.90
C ASP A 626 -23.57 -1.58 14.96
N VAL A 627 -23.68 -0.92 13.82
CA VAL A 627 -23.53 0.54 13.73
C VAL A 627 -24.70 1.15 12.96
N THR A 628 -25.23 2.28 13.49
CA THR A 628 -26.31 3.04 12.89
C THR A 628 -25.81 4.39 12.39
N PHE A 629 -26.07 4.70 11.13
CA PHE A 629 -25.78 6.00 10.49
C PHE A 629 -27.10 6.74 10.24
N PRO A 630 -27.49 7.69 11.10
CA PRO A 630 -28.72 8.48 10.91
C PRO A 630 -28.60 9.40 9.70
N LEU A 631 -29.61 9.42 8.83
CA LEU A 631 -29.60 10.20 7.58
C LEU A 631 -30.03 11.66 7.79
N GLY A 632 -29.54 12.55 6.91
CA GLY A 632 -29.77 13.99 6.98
C GLY A 632 -29.01 14.65 8.15
N LYS A 633 -27.83 14.13 8.49
CA LYS A 633 -26.97 14.61 9.55
C LYS A 633 -25.50 14.74 9.10
N PHE A 634 -24.78 15.57 9.83
CA PHE A 634 -23.32 15.58 9.83
C PHE A 634 -22.83 14.55 10.84
N ILE A 635 -22.21 13.46 10.38
CA ILE A 635 -21.76 12.32 11.19
C ILE A 635 -20.24 12.30 11.18
N CYS A 636 -19.60 12.29 12.36
CA CYS A 636 -18.17 12.03 12.49
C CYS A 636 -17.92 10.59 12.97
N VAL A 637 -17.02 9.89 12.31
CA VAL A 637 -16.50 8.60 12.76
C VAL A 637 -15.10 8.83 13.35
N THR A 638 -14.98 8.60 14.65
CA THR A 638 -13.82 8.96 15.47
C THR A 638 -13.17 7.74 16.11
N GLY A 639 -12.08 7.95 16.82
CA GLY A 639 -11.35 6.93 17.56
C GLY A 639 -9.84 6.96 17.27
N VAL A 640 -9.05 6.26 18.05
CA VAL A 640 -7.59 6.20 17.92
C VAL A 640 -7.13 5.66 16.57
N SER A 641 -5.87 5.91 16.20
CA SER A 641 -5.28 5.36 14.97
C SER A 641 -5.36 3.83 14.97
N GLY A 642 -5.77 3.22 13.84
CA GLY A 642 -5.94 1.76 13.74
C GLY A 642 -7.17 1.18 14.44
N SER A 643 -8.12 1.98 14.96
CA SER A 643 -9.35 1.47 15.61
C SER A 643 -10.39 0.86 14.68
N GLY A 644 -10.21 0.96 13.35
CA GLY A 644 -11.11 0.35 12.35
C GLY A 644 -12.05 1.33 11.63
N LYS A 645 -11.87 2.65 11.79
CA LYS A 645 -12.70 3.70 11.16
C LYS A 645 -12.83 3.53 9.65
N SER A 646 -11.69 3.50 8.95
CA SER A 646 -11.67 3.38 7.48
C SER A 646 -12.21 2.01 7.03
N THR A 647 -12.02 0.94 7.81
CA THR A 647 -12.62 -0.38 7.55
C THR A 647 -14.15 -0.30 7.61
N LEU A 648 -14.72 0.34 8.64
CA LEU A 648 -16.16 0.49 8.78
C LEU A 648 -16.76 1.37 7.67
N VAL A 649 -16.15 2.52 7.41
CA VAL A 649 -16.70 3.54 6.50
C VAL A 649 -16.37 3.22 5.04
N ASN A 650 -15.08 2.99 4.71
CA ASN A 650 -14.66 2.83 3.31
C ASN A 650 -14.90 1.41 2.80
N GLU A 651 -14.54 0.37 3.60
CA GLU A 651 -14.61 -1.01 3.15
C GLU A 651 -16.03 -1.61 3.26
N ILE A 652 -16.80 -1.26 4.29
CA ILE A 652 -18.12 -1.84 4.51
C ILE A 652 -19.25 -0.90 4.04
N LEU A 653 -19.38 0.31 4.62
CA LEU A 653 -20.47 1.22 4.31
C LEU A 653 -20.41 1.69 2.86
N THR A 654 -19.29 2.30 2.45
CA THR A 654 -19.16 2.89 1.10
C THR A 654 -19.29 1.82 0.02
N LYS A 655 -18.57 0.71 0.13
CA LYS A 655 -18.67 -0.38 -0.83
C LYS A 655 -20.05 -1.06 -0.82
N GLY A 656 -20.71 -1.13 0.34
CA GLY A 656 -22.06 -1.66 0.46
C GLY A 656 -23.09 -0.81 -0.28
N VAL A 657 -23.02 0.52 -0.10
CA VAL A 657 -23.90 1.47 -0.83
C VAL A 657 -23.61 1.46 -2.33
N GLN A 658 -22.33 1.49 -2.74
CA GLN A 658 -21.95 1.42 -4.16
C GLN A 658 -22.45 0.14 -4.82
N LYS A 659 -22.32 -1.01 -4.17
CA LYS A 659 -22.84 -2.29 -4.68
C LYS A 659 -24.34 -2.25 -4.88
N SER A 660 -25.09 -1.59 -4.00
CA SER A 660 -26.56 -1.45 -4.11
C SER A 660 -26.98 -0.55 -5.25
N LEU A 661 -26.27 0.57 -5.46
CA LEU A 661 -26.62 1.59 -6.45
C LEU A 661 -26.19 1.22 -7.87
N ASP A 662 -24.92 0.84 -8.03
CA ASP A 662 -24.28 0.75 -9.35
C ASP A 662 -24.21 -0.67 -9.90
N ARG A 663 -24.60 -1.69 -9.12
CA ARG A 663 -24.41 -3.12 -9.46
C ARG A 663 -23.00 -3.46 -9.92
N VAL A 664 -22.02 -2.68 -9.48
CA VAL A 664 -20.61 -2.78 -9.89
C VAL A 664 -19.89 -3.87 -9.07
N ARG A 665 -18.78 -4.37 -9.60
CA ARG A 665 -17.88 -5.36 -9.02
C ARG A 665 -17.22 -4.87 -7.72
N ILE A 666 -18.00 -4.53 -6.72
CA ILE A 666 -17.49 -4.12 -5.41
C ILE A 666 -17.94 -5.16 -4.39
N LYS A 667 -16.97 -5.77 -3.70
CA LYS A 667 -17.24 -6.66 -2.57
C LYS A 667 -17.08 -5.85 -1.29
N PRO A 668 -18.17 -5.59 -0.56
CA PRO A 668 -18.05 -4.98 0.76
C PRO A 668 -17.26 -5.89 1.70
N GLY A 669 -16.58 -5.29 2.67
CA GLY A 669 -15.91 -6.04 3.73
C GLY A 669 -16.87 -6.96 4.51
N ALA A 670 -16.35 -7.88 5.29
CA ALA A 670 -17.12 -8.88 6.00
C ALA A 670 -18.13 -8.25 6.97
N HIS A 671 -19.42 -8.55 6.77
CA HIS A 671 -20.54 -8.10 7.59
C HIS A 671 -21.73 -9.05 7.41
N LYS A 672 -22.69 -9.02 8.32
CA LYS A 672 -23.89 -9.86 8.23
C LYS A 672 -24.92 -9.26 7.27
N LYS A 673 -25.28 -7.98 7.45
CA LYS A 673 -26.31 -7.31 6.68
C LYS A 673 -26.17 -5.79 6.74
N ILE A 674 -26.55 -5.11 5.66
CA ILE A 674 -26.76 -3.65 5.63
C ILE A 674 -28.22 -3.39 5.26
N THR A 675 -28.88 -2.49 6.00
CA THR A 675 -30.28 -2.10 5.77
C THR A 675 -30.40 -0.59 5.59
N GLY A 676 -31.48 -0.14 4.95
CA GLY A 676 -31.75 1.29 4.74
C GLY A 676 -31.08 1.87 3.50
N LEU A 677 -30.49 1.03 2.64
CA LEU A 677 -29.84 1.45 1.38
C LEU A 677 -30.81 2.11 0.38
N ASP A 678 -32.09 1.74 0.40
CA ASP A 678 -33.14 2.30 -0.46
C ASP A 678 -33.40 3.80 -0.22
N ASN A 679 -32.87 4.34 0.89
CA ASN A 679 -33.00 5.76 1.21
C ASN A 679 -31.93 6.64 0.53
N ILE A 680 -30.96 6.04 -0.15
CA ILE A 680 -29.86 6.71 -0.83
C ILE A 680 -29.97 6.47 -2.33
N ASP A 681 -29.86 7.54 -3.10
CA ASP A 681 -29.86 7.50 -4.58
C ASP A 681 -28.47 7.71 -5.19
N LYS A 682 -27.55 8.28 -4.42
CA LYS A 682 -26.18 8.57 -4.86
C LYS A 682 -25.20 8.49 -3.69
N ILE A 683 -23.98 8.01 -3.97
CA ILE A 683 -22.86 8.11 -3.04
C ILE A 683 -21.71 8.88 -3.67
N VAL A 684 -21.06 9.73 -2.88
CA VAL A 684 -19.89 10.51 -3.26
C VAL A 684 -18.81 10.25 -2.23
N SER A 685 -17.81 9.46 -2.61
CA SER A 685 -16.64 9.21 -1.77
C SER A 685 -15.48 10.12 -2.20
N ILE A 686 -15.00 10.92 -1.28
CA ILE A 686 -13.96 11.93 -1.49
C ILE A 686 -12.72 11.52 -0.67
N SER A 687 -11.74 10.94 -1.36
CA SER A 687 -10.44 10.54 -0.81
C SER A 687 -9.36 11.55 -1.16
N GLN A 688 -8.20 11.42 -0.51
CA GLN A 688 -6.99 12.20 -0.79
C GLN A 688 -6.27 11.81 -2.09
N ASP A 689 -6.78 10.83 -2.84
CA ASP A 689 -6.19 10.41 -4.11
C ASP A 689 -6.11 11.58 -5.10
N PRO A 690 -5.07 11.65 -5.93
CA PRO A 690 -4.93 12.69 -6.95
C PRO A 690 -6.15 12.75 -7.89
N ILE A 691 -6.49 13.96 -8.38
CA ILE A 691 -7.56 14.15 -9.38
C ILE A 691 -7.17 13.65 -10.79
N GLY A 692 -5.94 13.19 -10.95
CA GLY A 692 -5.41 12.58 -12.16
C GLY A 692 -3.94 12.22 -12.02
N ARG A 693 -3.46 11.33 -12.89
CA ARG A 693 -2.09 10.79 -12.84
C ARG A 693 -1.15 11.42 -13.90
N THR A 694 -1.65 12.36 -14.69
CA THR A 694 -0.89 12.96 -15.77
C THR A 694 -0.84 14.48 -15.62
N PRO A 695 0.18 15.16 -16.16
CA PRO A 695 0.27 16.64 -16.14
C PRO A 695 -0.91 17.33 -16.83
N ARG A 696 -1.69 16.62 -17.67
CA ARG A 696 -2.88 17.16 -18.36
C ARG A 696 -4.08 17.32 -17.46
N SER A 697 -4.17 16.51 -16.39
CA SER A 697 -5.24 16.64 -15.41
C SER A 697 -5.01 17.89 -14.58
N ASN A 698 -6.02 18.72 -14.43
CA ASN A 698 -5.95 19.98 -13.67
C ASN A 698 -7.33 20.33 -13.07
N PRO A 699 -7.43 21.31 -12.15
CA PRO A 699 -8.69 21.70 -11.55
C PRO A 699 -9.76 22.10 -12.55
N ALA A 700 -9.39 22.83 -13.63
CA ALA A 700 -10.36 23.27 -14.64
C ALA A 700 -10.98 22.13 -15.44
N THR A 701 -10.17 21.11 -15.79
CA THR A 701 -10.68 19.92 -16.50
C THR A 701 -11.52 19.03 -15.59
N TYR A 702 -11.10 18.84 -14.34
CA TYR A 702 -11.80 17.98 -13.39
C TYR A 702 -13.19 18.51 -13.03
N THR A 703 -13.33 19.81 -12.80
CA THR A 703 -14.61 20.46 -12.48
C THR A 703 -15.49 20.70 -13.71
N GLY A 704 -14.93 20.44 -14.91
CA GLY A 704 -15.62 20.69 -16.18
C GLY A 704 -15.84 22.17 -16.51
N VAL A 705 -15.18 23.09 -15.79
CA VAL A 705 -15.23 24.53 -16.14
C VAL A 705 -14.45 24.80 -17.42
N PHE A 706 -13.45 23.99 -17.73
CA PHE A 706 -12.66 24.13 -18.94
C PHE A 706 -13.47 23.88 -20.23
N ASP A 707 -14.50 23.05 -20.17
CA ASP A 707 -15.38 22.81 -21.31
C ASP A 707 -16.16 24.08 -21.69
N ASP A 708 -16.71 24.78 -20.68
CA ASP A 708 -17.41 26.05 -20.89
C ASP A 708 -16.45 27.16 -21.36
N ILE A 709 -15.19 27.18 -20.87
CA ILE A 709 -14.15 28.10 -21.32
C ILE A 709 -13.81 27.85 -22.79
N ARG A 710 -13.63 26.60 -23.20
CA ARG A 710 -13.35 26.25 -24.61
C ARG A 710 -14.49 26.63 -25.54
N ASP A 711 -15.73 26.44 -25.11
CA ASP A 711 -16.90 26.87 -25.89
C ASP A 711 -16.94 28.41 -26.05
N LEU A 712 -16.51 29.16 -25.02
CA LEU A 712 -16.41 30.59 -25.07
C LEU A 712 -15.32 31.03 -26.08
N PHE A 713 -14.11 30.42 -26.03
CA PHE A 713 -13.02 30.75 -26.97
C PHE A 713 -13.39 30.42 -28.43
N ALA A 714 -14.09 29.28 -28.65
CA ALA A 714 -14.59 28.92 -29.97
C ALA A 714 -15.66 29.92 -30.50
N SER A 715 -16.31 30.67 -29.63
CA SER A 715 -17.29 31.70 -29.98
C SER A 715 -16.64 33.06 -30.31
N CYS A 716 -15.36 33.26 -30.03
CA CYS A 716 -14.63 34.50 -30.32
C CYS A 716 -14.56 34.77 -31.82
N PRO A 717 -14.58 36.06 -32.26
CA PRO A 717 -14.49 36.43 -33.68
C PRO A 717 -13.29 35.80 -34.40
N ASP A 718 -12.10 35.89 -33.82
CA ASP A 718 -10.86 35.36 -34.39
C ASP A 718 -10.90 33.83 -34.58
N ALA A 719 -11.56 33.11 -33.66
CA ALA A 719 -11.74 31.66 -33.76
C ALA A 719 -12.72 31.30 -34.89
N LYS A 720 -13.83 32.03 -34.99
CA LYS A 720 -14.84 31.82 -36.05
C LYS A 720 -14.29 32.11 -37.43
N GLU A 721 -13.51 33.21 -37.58
CA GLU A 721 -12.86 33.56 -38.85
C GLU A 721 -11.89 32.49 -39.33
N ARG A 722 -11.18 31.84 -38.40
CA ARG A 722 -10.25 30.76 -38.70
C ARG A 722 -10.91 29.35 -38.72
N GLY A 723 -12.21 29.25 -38.50
CA GLY A 723 -12.93 27.99 -38.48
C GLY A 723 -12.54 27.08 -37.28
N PHE A 724 -12.08 27.68 -36.18
CA PHE A 724 -11.66 26.92 -34.99
C PHE A 724 -12.86 26.51 -34.17
N ASP A 725 -13.02 25.21 -33.97
CA ASP A 725 -14.00 24.60 -33.07
C ASP A 725 -13.47 24.52 -31.63
N LYS A 726 -14.32 24.04 -30.70
CA LYS A 726 -13.91 23.85 -29.30
C LYS A 726 -12.80 22.80 -29.11
N GLY A 727 -12.63 21.88 -30.05
CA GLY A 727 -11.57 20.88 -30.05
C GLY A 727 -10.19 21.54 -30.18
N ARG A 728 -10.10 22.62 -30.94
CA ARG A 728 -8.87 23.39 -31.11
C ARG A 728 -8.30 23.93 -29.81
N PHE A 729 -9.13 24.31 -28.87
CA PHE A 729 -8.76 24.85 -27.57
C PHE A 729 -8.56 23.75 -26.49
N SER A 730 -8.44 22.48 -26.92
CA SER A 730 -8.12 21.36 -26.04
C SER A 730 -6.64 20.95 -26.22
N PHE A 731 -5.87 20.95 -25.13
CA PHE A 731 -4.51 20.43 -25.14
C PHE A 731 -4.43 18.89 -25.23
N ASN A 732 -5.57 18.18 -25.27
CA ASN A 732 -5.67 16.74 -25.51
C ASN A 732 -5.87 16.40 -27.00
N VAL A 733 -6.27 17.37 -27.83
CA VAL A 733 -6.58 17.16 -29.24
C VAL A 733 -5.42 17.64 -30.12
N ALA A 734 -5.02 16.84 -31.09
CA ALA A 734 -3.85 17.08 -31.93
C ALA A 734 -3.89 18.43 -32.66
N SER A 735 -5.07 18.92 -33.11
CA SER A 735 -5.22 20.15 -33.84
C SER A 735 -4.77 21.42 -33.09
N GLY A 736 -4.87 21.45 -31.76
CA GLY A 736 -4.59 22.64 -30.94
C GLY A 736 -3.39 22.54 -30.02
N ARG A 737 -2.91 21.33 -29.73
CA ARG A 737 -1.81 21.12 -28.79
C ARG A 737 -0.43 21.29 -29.40
N CYS A 738 0.55 21.55 -28.56
CA CYS A 738 1.95 21.45 -28.94
C CYS A 738 2.30 20.01 -29.34
N GLU A 739 2.88 19.79 -30.48
CA GLU A 739 3.24 18.45 -30.98
C GLU A 739 4.41 17.84 -30.22
N CYS A 740 5.38 18.66 -29.79
CA CYS A 740 6.57 18.22 -29.08
C CYS A 740 6.26 17.58 -27.74
N CYS A 741 5.50 18.26 -26.85
CA CYS A 741 5.08 17.72 -25.55
C CYS A 741 3.70 17.06 -25.57
N GLN A 742 3.05 17.04 -26.73
CA GLN A 742 1.69 16.50 -26.92
C GLN A 742 0.64 17.07 -25.96
N GLY A 743 0.83 18.33 -25.53
CA GLY A 743 -0.08 19.03 -24.61
C GLY A 743 0.23 18.88 -23.12
N ASP A 744 1.30 18.20 -22.75
CA ASP A 744 1.71 18.08 -21.36
C ASP A 744 2.33 19.37 -20.82
N GLY A 745 2.93 20.19 -21.69
CA GLY A 745 3.72 21.38 -21.32
C GLY A 745 5.12 21.05 -20.82
N VAL A 746 5.34 19.80 -20.44
CA VAL A 746 6.62 19.28 -19.92
C VAL A 746 7.01 17.99 -20.62
N LYS A 747 8.29 17.66 -20.64
CA LYS A 747 8.84 16.37 -21.05
C LYS A 747 9.20 15.56 -19.82
N LYS A 748 8.72 14.33 -19.76
CA LYS A 748 9.07 13.39 -18.70
C LYS A 748 10.37 12.69 -19.07
N ILE A 749 11.37 12.81 -18.21
CA ILE A 749 12.64 12.08 -18.31
C ILE A 749 12.61 10.99 -17.23
N SER A 750 12.48 9.74 -17.69
CA SER A 750 12.47 8.58 -16.77
C SER A 750 13.89 8.25 -16.33
N MET A 751 14.09 8.20 -15.02
CA MET A 751 15.36 7.88 -14.38
C MET A 751 15.29 6.48 -13.80
N LEU A 752 16.38 5.68 -13.96
CA LEU A 752 16.38 4.26 -13.53
C LEU A 752 16.36 4.06 -12.01
N PHE A 753 16.93 4.99 -11.24
CA PHE A 753 17.16 4.83 -9.79
C PHE A 753 16.65 5.99 -8.92
N VAL A 754 16.14 7.06 -9.54
CA VAL A 754 15.57 8.22 -8.87
C VAL A 754 14.21 8.56 -9.46
N PRO A 755 13.35 9.35 -8.79
CA PRO A 755 12.06 9.77 -9.34
C PRO A 755 12.19 10.41 -10.71
N ASP A 756 11.18 10.22 -11.56
CA ASP A 756 11.10 10.82 -12.88
C ASP A 756 11.20 12.36 -12.79
N VAL A 757 11.98 12.97 -13.68
CA VAL A 757 12.14 14.42 -13.75
C VAL A 757 11.26 14.98 -14.87
N TYR A 758 10.57 16.07 -14.59
CA TYR A 758 9.75 16.80 -15.56
C TYR A 758 10.45 18.10 -15.95
N VAL A 759 10.83 18.22 -17.21
CA VAL A 759 11.51 19.40 -17.75
C VAL A 759 10.52 20.15 -18.64
N GLU A 760 10.56 21.48 -18.58
CA GLU A 760 9.72 22.32 -19.43
C GLU A 760 9.94 22.04 -20.91
N CYS A 761 8.88 22.06 -21.71
CA CYS A 761 8.97 21.80 -23.15
C CYS A 761 9.66 22.95 -23.85
N GLU A 762 10.77 22.70 -24.56
CA GLU A 762 11.59 23.66 -25.25
C GLU A 762 10.85 24.42 -26.38
N GLU A 763 9.81 23.81 -26.97
CA GLU A 763 9.06 24.38 -28.07
C GLU A 763 7.92 25.29 -27.60
N CYS A 764 7.10 24.86 -26.67
CA CYS A 764 5.95 25.64 -26.22
C CYS A 764 6.22 26.39 -24.90
N HIS A 765 7.37 26.20 -24.27
CA HIS A 765 7.71 26.83 -22.98
C HIS A 765 6.56 26.75 -21.98
N GLY A 766 6.12 25.53 -21.68
CA GLY A 766 5.05 25.23 -20.73
C GLY A 766 3.63 25.56 -21.23
N LYS A 767 3.46 26.21 -22.37
CA LYS A 767 2.17 26.75 -22.84
C LYS A 767 1.17 25.70 -23.33
N ARG A 768 1.62 24.47 -23.59
CA ARG A 768 0.78 23.31 -23.96
C ARG A 768 0.14 23.36 -25.35
N TYR A 769 0.01 24.52 -25.96
CA TYR A 769 -0.65 24.78 -27.25
C TYR A 769 0.33 25.14 -28.35
N ASN A 770 -0.11 24.98 -29.58
CA ASN A 770 0.59 25.52 -30.75
C ASN A 770 0.37 27.04 -30.87
N LYS A 771 1.20 27.71 -31.67
CA LYS A 771 1.18 29.16 -31.80
C LYS A 771 -0.16 29.71 -32.29
N GLU A 772 -0.76 29.07 -33.30
CA GLU A 772 -2.03 29.51 -33.89
C GLU A 772 -3.20 29.53 -32.89
N THR A 773 -3.26 28.55 -32.00
CA THR A 773 -4.29 28.50 -30.95
C THR A 773 -4.09 29.63 -29.94
N LEU A 774 -2.83 30.01 -29.64
CA LEU A 774 -2.51 31.07 -28.70
C LEU A 774 -2.77 32.48 -29.26
N GLU A 775 -2.99 32.65 -30.56
CA GLU A 775 -3.34 33.91 -31.21
C GLU A 775 -4.83 34.30 -31.08
N VAL A 776 -5.65 33.43 -30.52
CA VAL A 776 -7.08 33.73 -30.22
C VAL A 776 -7.18 34.35 -28.84
N TYR A 777 -7.77 35.53 -28.75
CA TYR A 777 -7.90 36.27 -27.49
C TYR A 777 -9.35 36.52 -27.11
N TYR A 778 -9.59 36.42 -25.81
CA TYR A 778 -10.81 36.86 -25.13
C TYR A 778 -10.46 37.88 -24.06
N LYS A 779 -10.98 39.13 -24.17
CA LYS A 779 -10.59 40.26 -23.28
C LYS A 779 -9.07 40.44 -23.11
N GLY A 780 -8.31 40.28 -24.17
CA GLY A 780 -6.85 40.43 -24.16
C GLY A 780 -6.05 39.28 -23.54
N LYS A 781 -6.70 38.14 -23.23
CA LYS A 781 -6.08 36.94 -22.70
C LYS A 781 -6.30 35.75 -23.64
N ASN A 782 -5.28 34.96 -23.91
CA ASN A 782 -5.38 33.72 -24.66
C ASN A 782 -5.75 32.53 -23.70
N ILE A 783 -5.96 31.35 -24.27
CA ILE A 783 -6.39 30.18 -23.49
C ILE A 783 -5.34 29.74 -22.44
N TYR A 784 -4.05 29.94 -22.70
CA TYR A 784 -2.99 29.63 -21.74
C TYR A 784 -2.97 30.66 -20.58
N ASP A 785 -3.13 31.94 -20.89
CA ASP A 785 -3.20 33.00 -19.89
C ASP A 785 -4.36 32.73 -18.91
N VAL A 786 -5.49 32.22 -19.42
CA VAL A 786 -6.64 31.82 -18.59
C VAL A 786 -6.30 30.64 -17.72
N LEU A 787 -5.59 29.64 -18.23
CA LEU A 787 -5.17 28.48 -17.40
C LEU A 787 -4.17 28.90 -16.30
N LYS A 788 -3.40 29.97 -16.51
CA LYS A 788 -2.47 30.55 -15.52
C LYS A 788 -3.16 31.47 -14.50
N MET A 789 -4.43 31.81 -14.69
CA MET A 789 -5.16 32.58 -13.69
C MET A 789 -5.41 31.70 -12.45
N SER A 790 -5.30 32.32 -11.28
CA SER A 790 -5.85 31.76 -10.06
C SER A 790 -7.39 31.69 -10.15
N VAL A 791 -8.01 30.81 -9.38
CA VAL A 791 -9.48 30.71 -9.32
C VAL A 791 -10.12 32.06 -8.96
N LYS A 792 -9.48 32.84 -8.06
CA LYS A 792 -9.91 34.19 -7.66
C LYS A 792 -9.89 35.16 -8.85
N GLU A 793 -8.78 35.24 -9.58
CA GLU A 793 -8.65 36.09 -10.78
C GLU A 793 -9.61 35.65 -11.88
N ALA A 794 -9.78 34.36 -12.10
CA ALA A 794 -10.71 33.84 -13.11
C ALA A 794 -12.17 34.14 -12.75
N LEU A 795 -12.55 34.13 -11.47
CA LEU A 795 -13.89 34.47 -11.01
C LEU A 795 -14.26 35.91 -11.33
N GLU A 796 -13.33 36.82 -11.17
CA GLU A 796 -13.48 38.23 -11.54
C GLU A 796 -13.51 38.39 -13.06
N PHE A 797 -12.64 37.70 -13.81
CA PHE A 797 -12.52 37.77 -15.27
C PHE A 797 -13.80 37.30 -16.00
N PHE A 798 -14.41 36.19 -15.47
CA PHE A 798 -15.62 35.60 -16.06
C PHE A 798 -16.94 36.02 -15.38
N THR A 799 -16.98 37.18 -14.73
CA THR A 799 -18.18 37.66 -14.01
C THR A 799 -19.45 37.62 -14.86
N ASN A 800 -19.36 37.87 -16.16
CA ASN A 800 -20.50 37.89 -17.09
C ASN A 800 -20.90 36.52 -17.68
N HIS A 801 -20.24 35.43 -17.25
CA HIS A 801 -20.50 34.06 -17.74
C HIS A 801 -21.02 33.17 -16.60
N PRO A 802 -22.34 33.12 -16.34
CA PRO A 802 -22.92 32.46 -15.17
C PRO A 802 -22.49 31.00 -15.01
N LYS A 803 -22.42 30.23 -16.12
CA LYS A 803 -21.99 28.82 -16.10
C LYS A 803 -20.56 28.66 -15.58
N ILE A 804 -19.62 29.47 -16.11
CA ILE A 804 -18.22 29.45 -15.68
C ILE A 804 -18.12 29.97 -14.25
N LYS A 805 -18.75 31.11 -13.95
CA LYS A 805 -18.74 31.76 -12.64
C LYS A 805 -19.23 30.80 -11.53
N ASN A 806 -20.33 30.10 -11.72
CA ASN A 806 -20.86 29.20 -10.70
C ASN A 806 -19.89 28.05 -10.35
N LYS A 807 -19.20 27.46 -11.33
CA LYS A 807 -18.19 26.43 -11.10
C LYS A 807 -16.94 26.98 -10.42
N LEU A 808 -16.50 28.19 -10.81
CA LEU A 808 -15.37 28.87 -10.16
C LEU A 808 -15.72 29.29 -8.73
N GLN A 809 -16.97 29.70 -8.49
CA GLN A 809 -17.42 30.05 -7.14
C GLN A 809 -17.35 28.86 -6.19
N THR A 810 -17.72 27.65 -6.63
CA THR A 810 -17.57 26.46 -5.77
C THR A 810 -16.11 26.14 -5.44
N LEU A 811 -15.19 26.35 -6.36
CA LEU A 811 -13.75 26.22 -6.10
C LEU A 811 -13.26 27.29 -5.11
N TYR A 812 -13.75 28.51 -5.22
CA TYR A 812 -13.42 29.59 -4.30
C TYR A 812 -13.97 29.33 -2.89
N ASP A 813 -15.23 28.88 -2.80
CA ASP A 813 -15.92 28.61 -1.54
C ASP A 813 -15.18 27.52 -0.72
N VAL A 814 -14.62 26.49 -1.39
CA VAL A 814 -13.83 25.44 -0.71
C VAL A 814 -12.40 25.90 -0.32
N GLY A 815 -12.09 27.20 -0.45
CA GLY A 815 -10.82 27.75 -0.06
C GLY A 815 -9.69 27.56 -1.08
N LEU A 816 -10.01 27.27 -2.35
CA LEU A 816 -9.04 27.07 -3.42
C LEU A 816 -8.90 28.31 -4.34
N GLY A 817 -9.17 29.52 -3.82
CA GLY A 817 -9.06 30.74 -4.59
C GLY A 817 -7.66 31.03 -5.16
N TYR A 818 -6.63 30.49 -4.54
CA TYR A 818 -5.23 30.74 -4.89
C TYR A 818 -4.65 29.79 -5.96
N ILE A 819 -5.24 28.60 -6.18
CA ILE A 819 -4.72 27.65 -7.16
C ILE A 819 -4.93 28.15 -8.59
N GLU A 820 -3.98 27.85 -9.49
CA GLU A 820 -4.14 28.12 -10.92
C GLU A 820 -5.13 27.13 -11.55
N LEU A 821 -5.96 27.58 -12.48
CA LEU A 821 -6.92 26.71 -13.18
C LEU A 821 -6.24 25.55 -13.92
N GLY A 822 -5.07 25.81 -14.49
CA GLY A 822 -4.26 24.84 -15.23
C GLY A 822 -3.19 24.12 -14.42
N GLN A 823 -3.16 24.28 -13.08
CA GLN A 823 -2.18 23.63 -12.21
C GLN A 823 -2.27 22.10 -12.38
N SER A 824 -1.12 21.46 -12.59
CA SER A 824 -1.09 20.00 -12.77
C SER A 824 -1.61 19.26 -11.54
N ALA A 825 -2.41 18.22 -11.76
CA ALA A 825 -2.89 17.35 -10.69
C ALA A 825 -1.75 16.71 -9.86
N THR A 826 -0.59 16.54 -10.47
CA THR A 826 0.59 15.94 -9.82
C THR A 826 1.31 16.90 -8.85
N THR A 827 1.01 18.19 -8.91
CA THR A 827 1.57 19.23 -8.02
C THR A 827 0.60 19.65 -6.90
N LEU A 828 -0.65 19.17 -6.95
CA LEU A 828 -1.61 19.42 -5.89
C LEU A 828 -1.30 18.57 -4.65
N SER A 829 -1.46 19.13 -3.46
CA SER A 829 -1.48 18.38 -2.22
C SER A 829 -2.71 17.46 -2.14
N GLY A 830 -2.68 16.44 -1.26
CA GLY A 830 -3.81 15.55 -1.06
C GLY A 830 -5.08 16.31 -0.64
N GLY A 831 -4.96 17.29 0.26
CA GLY A 831 -6.07 18.14 0.70
C GLY A 831 -6.61 19.06 -0.40
N GLU A 832 -5.75 19.61 -1.28
CA GLU A 832 -6.18 20.40 -2.43
C GLU A 832 -6.96 19.53 -3.43
N ALA A 833 -6.43 18.33 -3.75
CA ALA A 833 -7.10 17.39 -4.64
C ALA A 833 -8.48 17.00 -4.11
N GLN A 834 -8.60 16.75 -2.81
CA GLN A 834 -9.85 16.44 -2.14
C GLN A 834 -10.87 17.59 -2.23
N ARG A 835 -10.41 18.83 -2.01
CA ARG A 835 -11.27 20.03 -2.13
C ARG A 835 -11.72 20.28 -3.58
N VAL A 836 -10.87 20.02 -4.58
CA VAL A 836 -11.29 20.08 -6.00
C VAL A 836 -12.39 19.07 -6.30
N LYS A 837 -12.29 17.84 -5.77
CA LYS A 837 -13.33 16.81 -5.90
C LYS A 837 -14.64 17.28 -5.24
N LEU A 838 -14.56 17.83 -4.03
CA LEU A 838 -15.70 18.38 -3.32
C LEU A 838 -16.37 19.52 -4.09
N ALA A 839 -15.61 20.49 -4.61
CA ALA A 839 -16.11 21.58 -5.44
C ALA A 839 -16.84 21.09 -6.69
N SER A 840 -16.29 20.04 -7.35
CA SER A 840 -16.92 19.43 -8.52
C SER A 840 -18.31 18.85 -8.19
N GLU A 841 -18.45 18.18 -7.04
CA GLU A 841 -19.74 17.60 -6.63
C GLU A 841 -20.72 18.69 -6.18
N LEU A 842 -20.27 19.72 -5.48
CA LEU A 842 -21.09 20.87 -5.08
C LEU A 842 -21.65 21.68 -6.25
N SER A 843 -21.01 21.65 -7.41
CA SER A 843 -21.49 22.29 -8.61
C SER A 843 -22.71 21.59 -9.24
N LYS A 844 -23.02 20.35 -8.79
CA LYS A 844 -24.16 19.55 -9.28
C LYS A 844 -25.39 19.80 -8.42
N LYS A 845 -26.58 19.51 -8.97
CA LYS A 845 -27.84 19.68 -8.24
C LYS A 845 -27.94 18.66 -7.10
N ALA A 846 -28.23 19.14 -5.90
CA ALA A 846 -28.51 18.30 -4.73
C ALA A 846 -29.80 17.49 -4.92
N THR A 847 -29.79 16.23 -4.46
CA THR A 847 -30.99 15.35 -4.50
C THR A 847 -31.65 15.23 -3.13
N GLY A 848 -30.97 15.59 -2.03
CA GLY A 848 -31.43 15.40 -0.65
C GLY A 848 -31.38 13.94 -0.19
N LYS A 849 -30.77 13.05 -0.98
CA LYS A 849 -30.59 11.63 -0.69
C LYS A 849 -29.17 11.14 -1.01
N THR A 850 -28.24 12.08 -1.16
CA THR A 850 -26.84 11.73 -1.42
C THR A 850 -26.12 11.44 -0.11
N LEU A 851 -25.32 10.35 -0.10
CA LEU A 851 -24.39 10.05 0.96
C LEU A 851 -22.99 10.56 0.55
N TYR A 852 -22.49 11.57 1.24
CA TYR A 852 -21.11 12.03 1.12
C TYR A 852 -20.24 11.33 2.14
N VAL A 853 -19.11 10.78 1.72
CA VAL A 853 -18.11 10.16 2.59
C VAL A 853 -16.79 10.92 2.39
N LEU A 854 -16.26 11.49 3.45
CA LEU A 854 -15.05 12.28 3.47
C LEU A 854 -14.04 11.59 4.40
N ASP A 855 -12.83 11.37 3.91
CA ASP A 855 -11.76 10.75 4.69
C ASP A 855 -10.69 11.79 5.05
N GLU A 856 -10.59 12.15 6.33
CA GLU A 856 -9.69 13.14 6.91
C GLU A 856 -9.61 14.45 6.09
N PRO A 857 -10.75 15.15 5.87
CA PRO A 857 -10.79 16.31 4.97
C PRO A 857 -10.08 17.57 5.51
N THR A 858 -9.64 17.58 6.78
CA THR A 858 -8.89 18.68 7.38
C THR A 858 -7.39 18.58 7.18
N THR A 859 -6.91 17.51 6.54
CA THR A 859 -5.48 17.31 6.27
C THR A 859 -4.88 18.51 5.56
N GLY A 860 -3.80 19.09 6.12
CA GLY A 860 -3.09 20.23 5.56
C GLY A 860 -3.87 21.55 5.60
N LEU A 861 -4.92 21.64 6.41
CA LEU A 861 -5.74 22.84 6.53
C LEU A 861 -5.39 23.65 7.77
N HIS A 862 -5.18 24.93 7.55
CA HIS A 862 -5.18 25.91 8.64
C HIS A 862 -6.60 26.03 9.23
N MET A 863 -6.73 26.41 10.52
CA MET A 863 -8.03 26.55 11.23
C MET A 863 -9.04 27.42 10.48
N GLU A 864 -8.60 28.48 9.79
CA GLU A 864 -9.45 29.32 8.92
C GLU A 864 -10.07 28.53 7.77
N ASP A 865 -9.29 27.63 7.15
CA ASP A 865 -9.77 26.80 6.04
C ASP A 865 -10.66 25.68 6.57
N VAL A 866 -10.41 25.16 7.77
CA VAL A 866 -11.31 24.24 8.48
C VAL A 866 -12.67 24.89 8.74
N ALA A 867 -12.69 26.17 9.17
CA ALA A 867 -13.95 26.90 9.35
C ALA A 867 -14.75 27.03 8.06
N LYS A 868 -14.10 27.25 6.90
CA LYS A 868 -14.76 27.27 5.59
C LYS A 868 -15.30 25.89 5.21
N LEU A 869 -14.54 24.83 5.47
CA LEU A 869 -14.94 23.46 5.19
C LEU A 869 -16.20 23.07 5.98
N ILE A 870 -16.27 23.41 7.26
CA ILE A 870 -17.45 23.15 8.11
C ILE A 870 -18.68 23.84 7.54
N LYS A 871 -18.60 25.11 7.12
CA LYS A 871 -19.72 25.82 6.47
C LYS A 871 -20.22 25.12 5.19
N ILE A 872 -19.32 24.48 4.47
CA ILE A 872 -19.67 23.72 3.28
C ILE A 872 -20.39 22.42 3.66
N ILE A 873 -19.89 21.70 4.65
CA ILE A 873 -20.51 20.49 5.18
C ILE A 873 -21.92 20.82 5.67
N ASP A 874 -22.08 21.92 6.44
CA ASP A 874 -23.37 22.40 6.90
C ASP A 874 -24.34 22.64 5.74
N ARG A 875 -23.89 23.36 4.69
CA ARG A 875 -24.71 23.61 3.48
C ARG A 875 -25.16 22.31 2.78
N ILE A 876 -24.31 21.28 2.74
CA ILE A 876 -24.67 19.97 2.16
C ILE A 876 -25.77 19.32 3.01
N VAL A 877 -25.60 19.30 4.33
CA VAL A 877 -26.57 18.67 5.24
C VAL A 877 -27.88 19.43 5.27
N ASP A 878 -27.85 20.77 5.24
CA ASP A 878 -29.04 21.63 5.19
C ASP A 878 -29.87 21.43 3.90
N ASN A 879 -29.23 20.95 2.81
CA ASN A 879 -29.93 20.53 1.59
C ASN A 879 -30.60 19.14 1.72
N GLY A 880 -30.51 18.48 2.88
CA GLY A 880 -31.12 17.18 3.18
C GLY A 880 -30.19 15.97 2.92
N ASP A 881 -29.00 16.19 2.40
CA ASP A 881 -27.99 15.14 2.16
C ASP A 881 -27.35 14.67 3.48
N THR A 882 -26.67 13.54 3.46
CA THR A 882 -25.97 12.98 4.64
C THR A 882 -24.46 13.07 4.42
N VAL A 883 -23.73 13.55 5.42
CA VAL A 883 -22.26 13.61 5.37
C VAL A 883 -21.68 12.74 6.47
N VAL A 884 -20.85 11.78 6.10
CA VAL A 884 -20.05 10.95 6.99
C VAL A 884 -18.59 11.33 6.83
N VAL A 885 -17.95 11.72 7.92
CA VAL A 885 -16.56 12.18 7.93
C VAL A 885 -15.74 11.31 8.88
N ILE A 886 -14.64 10.75 8.41
CA ILE A 886 -13.62 10.18 9.29
C ILE A 886 -12.72 11.32 9.73
N GLU A 887 -12.61 11.59 11.03
CA GLU A 887 -11.90 12.75 11.49
C GLU A 887 -11.22 12.57 12.87
N HIS A 888 -10.15 13.35 13.07
CA HIS A 888 -9.42 13.47 14.31
C HIS A 888 -9.39 14.91 14.84
N ASN A 889 -9.67 15.90 13.99
CA ASN A 889 -9.68 17.31 14.33
C ASN A 889 -10.88 17.63 15.24
N LEU A 890 -10.60 18.07 16.48
CA LEU A 890 -11.62 18.36 17.48
C LEU A 890 -12.55 19.50 17.09
N ASP A 891 -12.08 20.47 16.29
CA ASP A 891 -12.90 21.57 15.81
C ASP A 891 -14.00 21.12 14.85
N VAL A 892 -13.73 20.09 14.05
CA VAL A 892 -14.72 19.46 13.20
C VAL A 892 -15.65 18.56 14.01
N ILE A 893 -15.08 17.73 14.89
CA ILE A 893 -15.82 16.79 15.72
C ILE A 893 -16.85 17.50 16.61
N LYS A 894 -16.46 18.63 17.23
CA LYS A 894 -17.39 19.43 18.07
C LYS A 894 -18.58 20.03 17.28
N CYS A 895 -18.46 20.17 15.96
CA CYS A 895 -19.50 20.69 15.08
C CYS A 895 -20.44 19.60 14.53
N ALA A 896 -20.12 18.30 14.68
CA ALA A 896 -20.92 17.19 14.19
C ALA A 896 -22.29 17.08 14.89
N ASP A 897 -23.30 16.60 14.19
CA ASP A 897 -24.63 16.29 14.76
C ASP A 897 -24.63 14.92 15.46
N TYR A 898 -23.75 14.02 15.03
CA TYR A 898 -23.67 12.66 15.55
C TYR A 898 -22.25 12.12 15.42
N ILE A 899 -21.78 11.43 16.44
CA ILE A 899 -20.46 10.81 16.48
C ILE A 899 -20.61 9.30 16.62
N ILE A 900 -19.73 8.56 15.95
CA ILE A 900 -19.56 7.11 16.09
C ILE A 900 -18.09 6.92 16.50
N ASP A 901 -17.85 6.56 17.77
CA ASP A 901 -16.48 6.43 18.30
C ASP A 901 -16.07 4.97 18.42
N LEU A 902 -14.95 4.62 17.76
CA LEU A 902 -14.40 3.27 17.71
C LEU A 902 -13.14 3.18 18.58
N GLY A 903 -12.98 2.06 19.27
CA GLY A 903 -11.80 1.84 20.16
C GLY A 903 -11.74 0.42 20.70
N LYS A 904 -11.14 0.21 21.92
CA LYS A 904 -10.45 1.25 22.76
C LYS A 904 -9.09 1.64 22.14
N GLU A 905 -8.35 0.67 21.67
CA GLU A 905 -6.99 0.78 21.13
C GLU A 905 -6.97 0.56 19.62
N GLY A 906 -5.78 0.60 19.01
CA GLY A 906 -5.56 0.25 17.61
C GLY A 906 -5.34 -1.27 17.40
N GLY A 907 -5.41 -1.69 16.13
CA GLY A 907 -5.13 -3.07 15.73
C GLY A 907 -6.06 -4.12 16.36
N ALA A 908 -5.50 -5.24 16.79
CA ALA A 908 -6.27 -6.36 17.37
C ALA A 908 -7.01 -5.99 18.67
N LYS A 909 -6.52 -4.99 19.40
CA LYS A 909 -7.15 -4.48 20.64
C LYS A 909 -8.24 -3.43 20.38
N GLY A 910 -8.41 -3.00 19.12
CA GLY A 910 -9.46 -2.08 18.66
C GLY A 910 -10.68 -2.80 18.09
N GLY A 911 -11.42 -2.09 17.25
CA GLY A 911 -12.52 -2.63 16.47
C GLY A 911 -13.85 -2.78 17.22
N GLU A 912 -14.00 -2.15 18.38
CA GLU A 912 -15.24 -2.10 19.15
C GLU A 912 -15.94 -0.75 18.95
N LEU A 913 -17.28 -0.74 18.96
CA LEU A 913 -18.05 0.49 19.06
C LEU A 913 -18.11 0.89 20.53
N LEU A 914 -17.45 1.99 20.89
CA LEU A 914 -17.42 2.46 22.29
C LEU A 914 -18.71 3.22 22.64
N VAL A 915 -19.06 4.19 21.81
CA VAL A 915 -20.22 5.04 21.99
C VAL A 915 -20.67 5.61 20.65
N SER A 916 -21.96 5.88 20.53
CA SER A 916 -22.50 6.64 19.41
C SER A 916 -23.62 7.55 19.89
N GLY A 917 -23.58 8.82 19.51
CA GLY A 917 -24.51 9.84 19.99
C GLY A 917 -24.10 11.25 19.58
N THR A 918 -24.66 12.25 20.23
CA THR A 918 -24.23 13.64 20.06
C THR A 918 -22.84 13.85 20.67
N PRO A 919 -22.10 14.90 20.28
CA PRO A 919 -20.80 15.22 20.90
C PRO A 919 -20.85 15.28 22.42
N GLU A 920 -21.92 15.80 22.97
CA GLU A 920 -22.16 15.91 24.42
C GLU A 920 -22.28 14.51 25.06
N GLU A 921 -23.07 13.60 24.46
CA GLU A 921 -23.24 12.22 24.93
C GLU A 921 -21.92 11.42 24.87
N VAL A 922 -21.09 11.69 23.88
CA VAL A 922 -19.75 11.03 23.73
C VAL A 922 -18.82 11.47 24.84
N CYS A 923 -18.89 12.72 25.30
CA CYS A 923 -18.11 13.22 26.44
C CYS A 923 -18.41 12.47 27.76
N ASP A 924 -19.57 11.84 27.91
CA ASP A 924 -19.93 11.07 29.10
C ASP A 924 -19.32 9.66 29.15
N CYS A 925 -18.82 9.18 28.01
CA CYS A 925 -18.16 7.88 27.90
C CYS A 925 -16.71 7.94 28.41
N LYS A 926 -16.44 7.35 29.58
CA LYS A 926 -15.11 7.33 30.19
C LYS A 926 -14.06 6.54 29.40
N ASP A 927 -14.51 5.58 28.60
CA ASP A 927 -13.64 4.74 27.77
C ASP A 927 -13.29 5.37 26.42
N SER A 928 -13.93 6.48 26.05
CA SER A 928 -13.69 7.22 24.80
C SER A 928 -12.57 8.24 24.99
N TYR A 929 -11.43 8.00 24.35
CA TYR A 929 -10.38 9.01 24.28
C TYR A 929 -10.86 10.28 23.56
N THR A 930 -11.62 10.13 22.48
CA THR A 930 -12.25 11.27 21.78
C THR A 930 -13.11 12.08 22.75
N GLY A 931 -13.94 11.44 23.57
CA GLY A 931 -14.78 12.09 24.56
C GLY A 931 -13.98 12.87 25.62
N ILE A 932 -12.85 12.32 26.09
CA ILE A 932 -11.96 12.97 27.07
C ILE A 932 -11.40 14.29 26.51
N TYR A 933 -10.88 14.28 25.28
CA TYR A 933 -10.32 15.49 24.66
C TYR A 933 -11.43 16.48 24.24
N LEU A 934 -12.56 15.98 23.73
CA LEU A 934 -13.69 16.78 23.30
C LEU A 934 -14.32 17.57 24.46
N ARG A 935 -14.36 17.00 25.66
CA ARG A 935 -14.85 17.65 26.88
C ARG A 935 -14.11 18.96 27.14
N LYS A 936 -12.79 18.98 26.97
CA LYS A 936 -11.98 20.22 27.16
C LYS A 936 -12.38 21.30 26.14
N VAL A 937 -12.66 20.91 24.89
CA VAL A 937 -12.99 21.86 23.81
C VAL A 937 -14.41 22.37 23.91
N LEU A 938 -15.34 21.54 24.39
CA LEU A 938 -16.75 21.96 24.65
C LEU A 938 -16.92 22.78 25.96
N GLY A 939 -15.92 22.72 26.87
CA GLY A 939 -15.97 23.41 28.17
C GLY A 939 -16.96 22.77 29.14
N ILE A 940 -17.14 21.43 29.07
CA ILE A 940 -18.09 20.65 29.88
C ILE A 940 -17.33 19.92 31.01
#